data_5daad75e3bdbef1fb41e51bce9c53144
#
_entry.id   5daad75e3bdbef1fb41e51bce9c53144
#
_cell.length_a   1.000
_cell.length_b   1.000
_cell.length_c   1.000
_cell.angle_alpha   90.00
_cell.angle_beta   90.00
_cell.angle_gamma   90.00
#
_symmetry.space_group_name_H-M   'P 1'
#
loop_
_entity.id
_entity.type
_entity.pdbx_description
1 polymer ?
#
loop_
_entity_poly.entity_id
_entity_poly.type
_entity_poly.pdbx_seq_one_letter_code
_entity_poly.pdbx_strand_id
1 'polypeptide(L)'
;MILKYDVIVIGGGHAGCEAATAAANMGARTCLVTMDMNKIAQMSCNPAIGGIAKGQIVREIDALGGQMGLVTDKTAIQFRMLNRSKGPAVWSPRAQCDRGKFIWEWRSVLDNTPNLDIWQDQAEELLVEQAPSAVPSAASSAVPSVATESQQTRQVVGVKTIWGAELRAKSVIITAGTFLNGLMHIGRKQVPGGRIAEPAVLHFTESIARHGISYARMKTGTPVRIDRRSVHFEDMEVQPGENDYHQFSYMGAHRVLPQLPCWTCNTTPETHEILRSGLADSPLYNGQIQSTGPRYCPSIETKLVTFPDRQQHPLFLEPEGTDTNEMYLNGFSSSMPMEIQLEALRRIPALRDVRVYRPGYAIEYDYFDPTQLSHTLESKVISGLFFAGQVNGTTGYEEAGGQGTVAGINAALHCTGNQTFIMHRDDSYIGVLIDDLVTKGVDEPYRMFTSRAEYRILLRQDNADERLTEKAYQLGLATRERYDWWLQKKENIKRIVDFCNNTTVKPKQINGFLEAIGTATLHGSVKIADLIARPQINFSNLSEQLPALKEILHAAENRQEETAEAAEIHLKYKGYIERERVFAEKMHKLENIRIKGKFDYATINDLSTECRQKLERIQPETLAQASRIPGVSPSDINVLLVLLNK
;
A
#
# COMPACT_ATOMS: atom_id res chain seq x y z
N MET A 1 -4.92 -35.58 9.00
CA MET A 1 -5.97 -35.18 8.02
C MET A 1 -5.30 -34.44 6.88
N ILE A 2 -5.61 -34.82 5.65
CA ILE A 2 -5.04 -34.16 4.46
C ILE A 2 -6.17 -33.47 3.71
N LEU A 3 -6.03 -32.15 3.50
CA LEU A 3 -6.96 -31.33 2.70
C LEU A 3 -6.22 -30.79 1.48
N LYS A 4 -6.91 -30.67 0.34
CA LYS A 4 -6.33 -30.21 -0.92
C LYS A 4 -6.99 -28.93 -1.40
N TYR A 5 -6.16 -27.96 -1.77
CA TYR A 5 -6.53 -26.67 -2.33
C TYR A 5 -5.68 -26.37 -3.57
N ASP A 6 -5.98 -25.32 -4.28
CA ASP A 6 -5.08 -24.75 -5.29
C ASP A 6 -4.12 -23.76 -4.64
N VAL A 7 -4.65 -22.89 -3.77
CA VAL A 7 -3.90 -21.83 -3.07
C VAL A 7 -4.12 -21.92 -1.56
N ILE A 8 -3.06 -21.81 -0.78
CA ILE A 8 -3.12 -21.63 0.67
C ILE A 8 -2.52 -20.26 1.02
N VAL A 9 -3.21 -19.49 1.83
CA VAL A 9 -2.76 -18.18 2.35
C VAL A 9 -2.54 -18.30 3.85
N ILE A 10 -1.34 -17.96 4.34
CA ILE A 10 -0.96 -18.05 5.75
C ILE A 10 -0.97 -16.67 6.39
N GLY A 11 -1.96 -16.40 7.23
CA GLY A 11 -2.14 -15.15 7.95
C GLY A 11 -3.34 -14.35 7.47
N GLY A 12 -4.30 -14.07 8.39
CA GLY A 12 -5.54 -13.33 8.12
C GLY A 12 -5.41 -11.80 8.29
N GLY A 13 -4.24 -11.21 8.01
CA GLY A 13 -4.03 -9.76 7.96
C GLY A 13 -4.49 -9.14 6.64
N HIS A 14 -4.26 -7.83 6.43
CA HIS A 14 -4.69 -7.13 5.22
C HIS A 14 -4.15 -7.76 3.92
N ALA A 15 -2.89 -8.20 3.92
CA ALA A 15 -2.31 -8.91 2.76
C ALA A 15 -3.01 -10.25 2.52
N GLY A 16 -3.24 -11.02 3.58
CA GLY A 16 -3.88 -12.33 3.46
C GLY A 16 -5.32 -12.25 3.03
N CYS A 17 -6.08 -11.28 3.52
CA CYS A 17 -7.47 -11.08 3.11
C CYS A 17 -7.58 -10.73 1.62
N GLU A 18 -6.76 -9.79 1.13
CA GLU A 18 -6.73 -9.44 -0.30
C GLU A 18 -6.20 -10.58 -1.16
N ALA A 19 -5.17 -11.30 -0.72
CA ALA A 19 -4.63 -12.44 -1.46
C ALA A 19 -5.65 -13.58 -1.59
N ALA A 20 -6.34 -13.91 -0.49
CA ALA A 20 -7.33 -14.97 -0.47
C ALA A 20 -8.55 -14.65 -1.33
N THR A 21 -9.08 -13.42 -1.24
CA THR A 21 -10.22 -13.00 -2.08
C THR A 21 -9.83 -12.92 -3.55
N ALA A 22 -8.63 -12.39 -3.88
CA ALA A 22 -8.16 -12.33 -5.26
C ALA A 22 -8.03 -13.73 -5.87
N ALA A 23 -7.36 -14.67 -5.20
CA ALA A 23 -7.20 -16.04 -5.70
C ALA A 23 -8.55 -16.77 -5.86
N ALA A 24 -9.43 -16.66 -4.86
CA ALA A 24 -10.74 -17.31 -4.87
C ALA A 24 -11.66 -16.75 -5.95
N ASN A 25 -11.70 -15.43 -6.15
CA ASN A 25 -12.49 -14.76 -7.19
C ASN A 25 -12.02 -15.11 -8.61
N MET A 26 -10.74 -15.44 -8.79
CA MET A 26 -10.20 -16.00 -10.04
C MET A 26 -10.49 -17.49 -10.22
N GLY A 27 -11.28 -18.10 -9.33
CA GLY A 27 -11.73 -19.49 -9.43
C GLY A 27 -10.79 -20.53 -8.78
N ALA A 28 -9.69 -20.12 -8.14
CA ALA A 28 -8.84 -21.03 -7.41
C ALA A 28 -9.50 -21.48 -6.10
N ARG A 29 -9.51 -22.78 -5.82
CA ARG A 29 -9.94 -23.28 -4.51
C ARG A 29 -8.91 -22.87 -3.46
N THR A 30 -9.28 -21.92 -2.62
CA THR A 30 -8.37 -21.20 -1.71
C THR A 30 -8.67 -21.53 -0.25
N CYS A 31 -7.63 -21.64 0.58
CA CYS A 31 -7.76 -21.74 2.04
C CYS A 31 -6.97 -20.62 2.71
N LEU A 32 -7.65 -19.82 3.53
CA LEU A 32 -7.02 -18.85 4.42
C LEU A 32 -6.79 -19.47 5.80
N VAL A 33 -5.54 -19.65 6.18
CA VAL A 33 -5.14 -20.14 7.50
C VAL A 33 -4.87 -18.96 8.42
N THR A 34 -5.57 -18.88 9.55
CA THR A 34 -5.42 -17.81 10.54
C THR A 34 -5.47 -18.34 11.96
N MET A 35 -4.72 -17.76 12.88
CA MET A 35 -4.71 -18.18 14.28
C MET A 35 -5.98 -17.80 15.02
N ASP A 36 -6.64 -16.68 14.63
CA ASP A 36 -7.87 -16.20 15.25
C ASP A 36 -8.80 -15.58 14.21
N MET A 37 -9.92 -16.27 13.95
CA MET A 37 -10.92 -15.81 12.99
C MET A 37 -11.67 -14.53 13.43
N ASN A 38 -11.59 -14.15 14.72
CA ASN A 38 -12.20 -12.92 15.24
C ASN A 38 -11.30 -11.70 15.12
N LYS A 39 -10.07 -11.86 14.59
CA LYS A 39 -9.06 -10.80 14.45
C LYS A 39 -8.59 -10.61 13.01
N ILE A 40 -9.37 -11.10 12.06
CA ILE A 40 -9.11 -10.95 10.62
C ILE A 40 -9.04 -9.47 10.27
N ALA A 41 -8.03 -9.09 9.49
CA ALA A 41 -7.72 -7.73 9.06
C ALA A 41 -7.70 -6.69 10.19
N GLN A 42 -7.39 -7.11 11.42
CA GLN A 42 -7.36 -6.20 12.57
C GLN A 42 -6.34 -5.07 12.36
N MET A 43 -6.80 -3.83 12.50
CA MET A 43 -5.95 -2.64 12.51
C MET A 43 -5.09 -2.60 13.78
N SER A 44 -3.88 -3.10 13.70
CA SER A 44 -2.96 -3.25 14.86
C SER A 44 -2.34 -1.92 15.29
N CYS A 45 -2.23 -0.97 14.37
CA CYS A 45 -1.72 0.38 14.60
C CYS A 45 -2.90 1.37 14.62
N ASN A 46 -2.89 2.42 13.81
CA ASN A 46 -3.96 3.41 13.76
C ASN A 46 -5.26 2.86 13.12
N PRO A 47 -6.45 3.32 13.56
CA PRO A 47 -7.73 2.88 13.01
C PRO A 47 -8.10 3.65 11.73
N ALA A 48 -7.20 3.67 10.76
CA ALA A 48 -7.38 4.44 9.53
C ALA A 48 -6.82 3.74 8.30
N ILE A 49 -7.48 3.92 7.17
CA ILE A 49 -7.06 3.47 5.84
C ILE A 49 -6.80 4.70 4.95
N GLY A 50 -5.79 4.60 4.10
CA GLY A 50 -5.39 5.66 3.19
C GLY A 50 -4.38 6.64 3.80
N GLY A 51 -4.31 7.83 3.21
CA GLY A 51 -3.28 8.81 3.48
C GLY A 51 -2.32 9.00 2.32
N ILE A 52 -1.26 9.79 2.51
CA ILE A 52 -0.33 10.18 1.45
C ILE A 52 0.26 8.95 0.76
N ALA A 53 0.08 8.84 -0.55
CA ALA A 53 0.37 7.70 -1.42
C ALA A 53 -0.44 6.42 -1.14
N LYS A 54 -0.91 6.25 0.07
CA LYS A 54 -1.64 5.05 0.50
C LYS A 54 -3.08 5.04 0.00
N GLY A 55 -3.74 6.20 -0.01
CA GLY A 55 -5.06 6.34 -0.61
C GLY A 55 -5.09 5.94 -2.09
N GLN A 56 -4.02 6.25 -2.83
CA GLN A 56 -3.83 5.80 -4.21
C GLN A 56 -3.77 4.27 -4.29
N ILE A 57 -3.00 3.62 -3.41
CA ILE A 57 -2.91 2.15 -3.36
C ILE A 57 -4.28 1.52 -3.10
N VAL A 58 -5.08 2.06 -2.17
CA VAL A 58 -6.42 1.53 -1.90
C VAL A 58 -7.34 1.65 -3.12
N ARG A 59 -7.29 2.78 -3.83
CA ARG A 59 -8.01 2.99 -5.09
C ARG A 59 -7.57 2.01 -6.18
N GLU A 60 -6.28 1.67 -6.22
CA GLU A 60 -5.72 0.68 -7.16
C GLU A 60 -6.14 -0.75 -6.79
N ILE A 61 -6.11 -1.11 -5.51
CA ILE A 61 -6.66 -2.40 -5.01
C ILE A 61 -8.13 -2.53 -5.42
N ASP A 62 -8.93 -1.49 -5.18
CA ASP A 62 -10.35 -1.49 -5.53
C ASP A 62 -10.56 -1.61 -7.05
N ALA A 63 -9.81 -0.87 -7.86
CA ALA A 63 -9.87 -0.94 -9.33
C ALA A 63 -9.56 -2.34 -9.88
N LEU A 64 -8.70 -3.09 -9.19
CA LEU A 64 -8.42 -4.49 -9.48
C LEU A 64 -9.52 -5.45 -9.01
N GLY A 65 -10.51 -4.99 -8.23
CA GLY A 65 -11.57 -5.84 -7.68
C GLY A 65 -11.35 -6.28 -6.24
N GLY A 66 -10.30 -5.74 -5.56
CA GLY A 66 -10.04 -5.97 -4.14
C GLY A 66 -11.10 -5.38 -3.23
N GLN A 67 -11.04 -5.68 -1.95
CA GLN A 67 -12.11 -5.45 -0.98
C GLN A 67 -11.82 -4.33 0.02
N MET A 68 -10.55 -3.94 0.19
CA MET A 68 -10.14 -2.95 1.21
C MET A 68 -10.90 -1.62 1.06
N GLY A 69 -11.11 -1.14 -0.17
CA GLY A 69 -11.87 0.08 -0.45
C GLY A 69 -13.32 -0.04 0.00
N LEU A 70 -14.01 -1.12 -0.38
CA LEU A 70 -15.40 -1.41 -0.01
C LEU A 70 -15.58 -1.53 1.51
N VAL A 71 -14.71 -2.28 2.18
CA VAL A 71 -14.75 -2.46 3.64
C VAL A 71 -14.49 -1.13 4.35
N THR A 72 -13.54 -0.33 3.84
CA THR A 72 -13.27 1.01 4.36
C THR A 72 -14.51 1.90 4.26
N ASP A 73 -15.15 1.95 3.09
CA ASP A 73 -16.33 2.78 2.87
C ASP A 73 -17.50 2.38 3.79
N LYS A 74 -17.69 1.08 4.04
CA LYS A 74 -18.73 0.58 4.94
C LYS A 74 -18.48 0.90 6.41
N THR A 75 -17.23 1.07 6.81
CA THR A 75 -16.85 1.19 8.23
C THR A 75 -16.24 2.54 8.59
N ALA A 76 -16.09 3.43 7.61
CA ALA A 76 -15.57 4.78 7.81
C ALA A 76 -16.44 5.59 8.78
N ILE A 77 -15.79 6.33 9.68
CA ILE A 77 -16.40 7.22 10.67
C ILE A 77 -15.96 8.68 10.49
N GLN A 78 -14.88 8.92 9.75
CA GLN A 78 -14.41 10.25 9.33
C GLN A 78 -13.67 10.13 8.00
N PHE A 79 -13.75 11.17 7.17
CA PHE A 79 -13.01 11.27 5.91
C PHE A 79 -12.30 12.61 5.78
N ARG A 80 -11.10 12.57 5.15
CA ARG A 80 -10.35 13.75 4.72
C ARG A 80 -9.61 13.47 3.41
N MET A 81 -9.60 14.44 2.49
CA MET A 81 -8.72 14.42 1.33
C MET A 81 -7.43 15.18 1.63
N LEU A 82 -6.33 14.46 1.83
CA LEU A 82 -5.03 15.06 2.12
C LEU A 82 -4.40 15.68 0.87
N ASN A 83 -3.57 16.70 1.07
CA ASN A 83 -2.84 17.42 0.01
C ASN A 83 -3.72 18.14 -1.03
N ARG A 84 -4.97 18.52 -0.72
CA ARG A 84 -5.85 19.26 -1.65
C ARG A 84 -5.17 20.49 -2.24
N SER A 85 -4.44 21.27 -1.44
CA SER A 85 -3.73 22.48 -1.87
C SER A 85 -2.54 22.23 -2.81
N LYS A 86 -2.07 20.96 -2.92
CA LYS A 86 -0.91 20.58 -3.74
C LYS A 86 -1.27 20.04 -5.12
N GLY A 87 -2.55 19.95 -5.43
CA GLY A 87 -3.07 19.51 -6.72
C GLY A 87 -3.29 17.99 -6.83
N PRO A 88 -4.04 17.54 -7.88
CA PRO A 88 -4.60 16.20 -8.01
C PRO A 88 -3.55 15.08 -8.11
N ALA A 89 -2.35 15.39 -8.58
CA ALA A 89 -1.24 14.41 -8.67
C ALA A 89 -0.87 13.78 -7.32
N VAL A 90 -1.22 14.44 -6.19
CA VAL A 90 -0.87 14.00 -4.84
C VAL A 90 -2.05 14.01 -3.87
N TRP A 91 -3.27 14.25 -4.36
CA TRP A 91 -4.48 14.07 -3.55
C TRP A 91 -4.56 12.66 -3.02
N SER A 92 -4.82 12.54 -1.74
CA SER A 92 -4.71 11.24 -1.08
C SER A 92 -5.87 11.08 -0.09
N PRO A 93 -6.88 10.26 -0.40
CA PRO A 93 -8.01 10.01 0.48
C PRO A 93 -7.53 9.27 1.75
N ARG A 94 -8.11 9.64 2.90
CA ARG A 94 -7.89 9.00 4.19
C ARG A 94 -9.21 8.92 4.96
N ALA A 95 -9.55 7.74 5.44
CA ALA A 95 -10.69 7.52 6.32
C ALA A 95 -10.24 6.96 7.67
N GLN A 96 -10.81 7.52 8.75
CA GLN A 96 -10.85 6.82 10.03
C GLN A 96 -11.94 5.78 9.96
N CYS A 97 -11.68 4.60 10.48
CA CYS A 97 -12.63 3.49 10.48
C CYS A 97 -13.01 3.08 11.90
N ASP A 98 -14.21 2.55 12.05
CA ASP A 98 -14.60 1.80 13.23
C ASP A 98 -13.87 0.44 13.18
N ARG A 99 -12.87 0.28 14.04
CA ARG A 99 -11.99 -0.88 14.06
C ARG A 99 -12.73 -2.20 14.31
N GLY A 100 -13.75 -2.17 15.17
CA GLY A 100 -14.57 -3.35 15.44
C GLY A 100 -15.40 -3.75 14.22
N LYS A 101 -16.09 -2.78 13.63
CA LYS A 101 -16.90 -3.01 12.42
C LYS A 101 -16.05 -3.43 11.23
N PHE A 102 -14.83 -2.89 11.11
CA PHE A 102 -13.88 -3.26 10.04
C PHE A 102 -13.49 -4.75 10.07
N ILE A 103 -13.23 -5.31 11.25
CA ILE A 103 -12.97 -6.74 11.44
C ILE A 103 -14.17 -7.58 10.99
N TRP A 104 -15.38 -7.22 11.45
CA TRP A 104 -16.60 -7.95 11.12
C TRP A 104 -16.99 -7.85 9.66
N GLU A 105 -16.78 -6.69 9.03
CA GLU A 105 -17.05 -6.51 7.61
C GLU A 105 -16.10 -7.36 6.76
N TRP A 106 -14.78 -7.37 7.08
CA TRP A 106 -13.83 -8.27 6.43
C TRP A 106 -14.19 -9.73 6.62
N ARG A 107 -14.58 -10.12 7.81
CA ARG A 107 -15.02 -11.48 8.07
C ARG A 107 -16.23 -11.84 7.20
N SER A 108 -17.21 -10.95 7.11
CA SER A 108 -18.38 -11.13 6.24
C SER A 108 -17.99 -11.27 4.76
N VAL A 109 -17.04 -10.47 4.28
CA VAL A 109 -16.52 -10.59 2.91
C VAL A 109 -15.93 -11.97 2.68
N LEU A 110 -15.04 -12.43 3.56
CA LEU A 110 -14.39 -13.74 3.40
C LEU A 110 -15.37 -14.91 3.48
N ASP A 111 -16.32 -14.88 4.42
CA ASP A 111 -17.33 -15.93 4.59
C ASP A 111 -18.29 -16.02 3.38
N ASN A 112 -18.46 -14.93 2.63
CA ASN A 112 -19.31 -14.87 1.42
C ASN A 112 -18.52 -14.94 0.10
N THR A 113 -17.19 -15.12 0.15
CA THR A 113 -16.39 -15.26 -1.08
C THR A 113 -16.46 -16.70 -1.57
N PRO A 114 -16.96 -16.97 -2.79
CA PRO A 114 -16.96 -18.31 -3.36
C PRO A 114 -15.54 -18.89 -3.46
N ASN A 115 -15.42 -20.21 -3.36
CA ASN A 115 -14.14 -20.95 -3.45
C ASN A 115 -13.14 -20.65 -2.32
N LEU A 116 -13.55 -19.97 -1.24
CA LEU A 116 -12.70 -19.63 -0.11
C LEU A 116 -13.14 -20.37 1.16
N ASP A 117 -12.26 -21.18 1.70
CA ASP A 117 -12.37 -21.78 3.02
C ASP A 117 -11.49 -21.02 4.02
N ILE A 118 -11.95 -20.89 5.27
CA ILE A 118 -11.14 -20.35 6.37
C ILE A 118 -10.81 -21.49 7.33
N TRP A 119 -9.52 -21.62 7.68
CA TRP A 119 -9.03 -22.63 8.61
C TRP A 119 -8.37 -21.97 9.82
N GLN A 120 -8.93 -22.15 11.01
CA GLN A 120 -8.34 -21.59 12.22
C GLN A 120 -7.28 -22.53 12.77
N ASP A 121 -6.02 -22.22 12.51
CA ASP A 121 -4.86 -22.95 13.01
C ASP A 121 -3.59 -22.10 12.81
N GLN A 122 -2.46 -22.61 13.26
CA GLN A 122 -1.13 -22.02 13.05
C GLN A 122 -0.28 -22.90 12.14
N ALA A 123 0.33 -22.32 11.12
CA ALA A 123 1.30 -23.02 10.30
C ALA A 123 2.60 -23.25 11.10
N GLU A 124 3.14 -24.45 11.02
CA GLU A 124 4.37 -24.88 11.70
C GLU A 124 5.48 -25.24 10.72
N GLU A 125 5.13 -25.89 9.59
CA GLU A 125 6.11 -26.40 8.64
C GLU A 125 5.67 -26.15 7.20
N LEU A 126 6.60 -25.66 6.37
CA LEU A 126 6.44 -25.55 4.92
C LEU A 126 6.77 -26.90 4.27
N LEU A 127 5.85 -27.43 3.47
CA LEU A 127 6.04 -28.66 2.74
C LEU A 127 6.57 -28.37 1.34
N VAL A 128 7.77 -28.89 1.04
CA VAL A 128 8.48 -28.66 -0.23
C VAL A 128 8.95 -29.99 -0.80
N GLU A 129 8.76 -30.18 -2.10
CA GLU A 129 9.22 -31.35 -2.84
C GLU A 129 10.20 -30.93 -3.95
N GLN A 130 10.97 -31.88 -4.48
CA GLN A 130 11.77 -31.65 -5.69
C GLN A 130 10.82 -31.43 -6.88
N ALA A 131 11.05 -30.37 -7.64
CA ALA A 131 10.28 -30.16 -8.86
C ALA A 131 10.51 -31.34 -9.82
N PRO A 132 9.45 -31.82 -10.50
CA PRO A 132 9.63 -32.86 -11.52
C PRO A 132 10.67 -32.39 -12.53
N SER A 133 11.71 -33.21 -12.75
CA SER A 133 12.68 -32.92 -13.80
C SER A 133 11.92 -32.83 -15.13
N ALA A 134 12.04 -31.69 -15.82
CA ALA A 134 11.49 -31.57 -17.16
C ALA A 134 12.09 -32.66 -18.02
N VAL A 135 11.28 -33.66 -18.42
CA VAL A 135 11.68 -34.68 -19.39
C VAL A 135 11.95 -33.90 -20.67
N PRO A 136 13.18 -33.96 -21.24
CA PRO A 136 13.42 -33.30 -22.51
C PRO A 136 12.49 -33.93 -23.55
N SER A 137 11.58 -33.15 -24.13
CA SER A 137 10.82 -33.63 -25.28
C SER A 137 11.81 -33.87 -26.41
N ALA A 138 11.94 -35.15 -26.80
CA ALA A 138 12.77 -35.57 -27.90
C ALA A 138 12.16 -35.10 -29.22
N ALA A 139 12.36 -33.84 -29.57
CA ALA A 139 12.24 -33.29 -30.94
C ALA A 139 12.55 -31.78 -30.94
N SER A 140 13.81 -31.38 -30.93
CA SER A 140 14.27 -30.16 -31.63
C SER A 140 15.80 -30.15 -31.64
N SER A 141 16.39 -30.42 -32.78
CA SER A 141 17.78 -30.12 -33.08
C SER A 141 17.91 -28.61 -33.32
N ALA A 142 18.12 -27.84 -32.26
CA ALA A 142 18.47 -26.42 -32.33
C ALA A 142 19.59 -26.14 -31.31
N VAL A 143 20.58 -25.43 -31.77
CA VAL A 143 21.79 -24.95 -31.10
C VAL A 143 21.54 -24.51 -29.66
N PRO A 144 22.39 -24.86 -28.67
CA PRO A 144 22.20 -24.46 -27.28
C PRO A 144 22.41 -22.96 -27.14
N SER A 145 21.31 -22.22 -27.01
CA SER A 145 21.34 -20.86 -26.51
C SER A 145 21.61 -20.92 -25.00
N VAL A 146 22.67 -20.28 -24.56
CA VAL A 146 23.03 -20.11 -23.16
C VAL A 146 21.98 -19.19 -22.51
N ALA A 147 20.98 -19.79 -21.89
CA ALA A 147 20.04 -19.12 -21.00
C ALA A 147 19.96 -19.95 -19.72
N THR A 148 20.85 -19.67 -18.79
CA THR A 148 20.70 -20.12 -17.41
C THR A 148 19.68 -19.22 -16.70
N GLU A 149 18.39 -19.45 -16.94
CA GLU A 149 17.39 -19.22 -15.92
C GLU A 149 17.69 -20.27 -14.83
N SER A 150 17.90 -19.83 -13.59
CA SER A 150 18.01 -20.74 -12.45
C SER A 150 16.70 -21.51 -12.38
N GLN A 151 16.67 -22.74 -12.90
CA GLN A 151 15.51 -23.62 -12.78
C GLN A 151 15.26 -23.81 -11.29
N GLN A 152 14.10 -23.39 -10.83
CA GLN A 152 13.63 -23.68 -9.47
C GLN A 152 13.56 -25.22 -9.36
N THR A 153 14.51 -25.78 -8.65
CA THR A 153 14.59 -27.25 -8.47
C THR A 153 13.64 -27.76 -7.41
N ARG A 154 12.93 -26.86 -6.72
CA ARG A 154 12.01 -27.14 -5.61
C ARG A 154 10.66 -26.48 -5.86
N GLN A 155 9.61 -27.16 -5.41
CA GLN A 155 8.22 -26.71 -5.50
C GLN A 155 7.56 -26.82 -4.14
N VAL A 156 6.79 -25.78 -3.75
CA VAL A 156 5.93 -25.88 -2.57
C VAL A 156 4.77 -26.84 -2.85
N VAL A 157 4.40 -27.66 -1.87
CA VAL A 157 3.28 -28.60 -1.98
C VAL A 157 2.26 -28.46 -0.85
N GLY A 158 2.47 -27.48 0.04
CA GLY A 158 1.54 -27.17 1.12
C GLY A 158 2.19 -26.74 2.42
N VAL A 159 1.42 -26.85 3.51
CA VAL A 159 1.88 -26.56 4.88
C VAL A 159 1.34 -27.61 5.84
N LYS A 160 2.07 -27.80 6.94
CA LYS A 160 1.59 -28.56 8.11
C LYS A 160 1.32 -27.58 9.25
N THR A 161 0.23 -27.81 9.95
CA THR A 161 -0.19 -27.00 11.11
C THR A 161 0.26 -27.62 12.43
N ILE A 162 0.24 -26.82 13.51
CA ILE A 162 0.64 -27.28 14.85
C ILE A 162 -0.21 -28.44 15.38
N TRP A 163 -1.46 -28.56 14.93
CA TRP A 163 -2.35 -29.68 15.28
C TRP A 163 -2.16 -30.89 14.35
N GLY A 164 -1.18 -30.85 13.45
CA GLY A 164 -0.82 -31.94 12.55
C GLY A 164 -1.71 -32.09 11.33
N ALA A 165 -2.52 -31.09 10.98
CA ALA A 165 -3.22 -31.10 9.70
C ALA A 165 -2.24 -30.79 8.57
N GLU A 166 -2.27 -31.57 7.49
CA GLU A 166 -1.55 -31.27 6.24
C GLU A 166 -2.51 -30.64 5.24
N LEU A 167 -2.24 -29.39 4.89
CA LEU A 167 -2.96 -28.65 3.86
C LEU A 167 -2.07 -28.66 2.61
N ARG A 168 -2.51 -29.35 1.55
CA ARG A 168 -1.76 -29.48 0.30
C ARG A 168 -2.27 -28.49 -0.73
N ALA A 169 -1.34 -27.81 -1.44
CA ALA A 169 -1.68 -26.87 -2.51
C ALA A 169 -0.55 -26.74 -3.53
N LYS A 170 -0.88 -26.21 -4.71
CA LYS A 170 0.09 -25.86 -5.76
C LYS A 170 0.81 -24.55 -5.45
N SER A 171 0.16 -23.64 -4.72
CA SER A 171 0.73 -22.36 -4.32
C SER A 171 0.46 -22.06 -2.85
N VAL A 172 1.46 -21.45 -2.18
CA VAL A 172 1.38 -20.98 -0.79
C VAL A 172 1.80 -19.52 -0.72
N ILE A 173 1.00 -18.67 -0.05
CA ILE A 173 1.27 -17.25 0.13
C ILE A 173 1.52 -16.98 1.61
N ILE A 174 2.69 -16.47 1.97
CA ILE A 174 3.05 -16.13 3.35
C ILE A 174 2.73 -14.65 3.62
N THR A 175 1.82 -14.40 4.58
CA THR A 175 1.36 -13.05 4.95
C THR A 175 1.32 -12.84 6.47
N ALA A 176 2.28 -13.43 7.19
CA ALA A 176 2.24 -13.61 8.64
C ALA A 176 2.46 -12.33 9.48
N GLY A 177 2.67 -11.15 8.88
CA GLY A 177 2.76 -9.87 9.59
C GLY A 177 3.90 -9.81 10.60
N THR A 178 3.59 -9.47 11.86
CA THR A 178 4.55 -9.38 12.97
C THR A 178 4.63 -10.64 13.82
N PHE A 179 4.07 -11.77 13.35
CA PHE A 179 3.90 -12.96 14.19
C PHE A 179 5.10 -13.91 14.15
N LEU A 180 5.87 -13.94 13.05
CA LEU A 180 7.03 -14.82 12.90
C LEU A 180 8.12 -14.45 13.90
N ASN A 181 8.37 -15.35 14.87
CA ASN A 181 9.28 -15.14 15.99
C ASN A 181 9.07 -13.78 16.67
N GLY A 182 7.80 -13.34 16.76
CA GLY A 182 7.41 -12.05 17.32
C GLY A 182 7.83 -11.91 18.77
N LEU A 183 8.48 -10.80 19.12
CA LEU A 183 8.97 -10.49 20.46
C LEU A 183 8.62 -9.05 20.83
N MET A 184 7.72 -8.91 21.81
CA MET A 184 7.27 -7.60 22.30
C MET A 184 8.17 -7.10 23.43
N HIS A 185 8.40 -5.78 23.47
CA HIS A 185 9.25 -5.12 24.45
C HIS A 185 8.50 -3.97 25.12
N ILE A 186 8.51 -3.96 26.45
CA ILE A 186 8.06 -2.84 27.31
C ILE A 186 9.09 -2.67 28.42
N GLY A 187 9.83 -1.59 28.39
CA GLY A 187 11.00 -1.42 29.25
C GLY A 187 11.95 -2.62 29.09
N ARG A 188 12.43 -3.17 30.19
CA ARG A 188 13.31 -4.34 30.18
C ARG A 188 12.60 -5.67 29.99
N LYS A 189 11.25 -5.69 29.98
CA LYS A 189 10.47 -6.93 29.83
C LYS A 189 10.31 -7.31 28.36
N GLN A 190 10.45 -8.60 28.09
CA GLN A 190 10.28 -9.20 26.78
C GLN A 190 9.20 -10.29 26.88
N VAL A 191 8.26 -10.30 25.94
CA VAL A 191 7.18 -11.29 25.88
C VAL A 191 7.04 -11.78 24.44
N PRO A 192 7.18 -13.10 24.18
CA PRO A 192 6.90 -13.64 22.87
C PRO A 192 5.43 -13.38 22.48
N GLY A 193 5.21 -12.85 21.26
CA GLY A 193 3.87 -12.57 20.75
C GLY A 193 3.92 -11.70 19.51
N GLY A 194 2.94 -11.83 18.64
CA GLY A 194 2.80 -11.00 17.45
C GLY A 194 2.10 -9.66 17.71
N ARG A 195 1.19 -9.65 18.69
CA ARG A 195 0.51 -8.49 19.27
C ARG A 195 0.25 -8.76 20.75
N ILE A 196 -0.10 -7.69 21.50
CA ILE A 196 -0.42 -7.86 22.92
C ILE A 196 -1.57 -8.87 23.10
N ALA A 197 -1.37 -9.84 23.98
CA ALA A 197 -2.26 -10.98 24.24
C ALA A 197 -2.49 -11.95 23.05
N GLU A 198 -1.60 -11.95 22.06
CA GLU A 198 -1.62 -12.89 20.94
C GLU A 198 -0.26 -13.59 20.80
N PRO A 199 -0.22 -14.93 20.70
CA PRO A 199 1.04 -15.68 20.68
C PRO A 199 1.89 -15.38 19.43
N ALA A 200 3.18 -15.64 19.52
CA ALA A 200 4.07 -15.67 18.37
C ALA A 200 3.95 -17.00 17.61
N VAL A 201 4.28 -16.98 16.33
CA VAL A 201 4.48 -18.17 15.50
C VAL A 201 5.96 -18.54 15.56
N LEU A 202 6.28 -19.62 16.25
CA LEU A 202 7.65 -20.13 16.39
C LEU A 202 7.90 -21.23 15.36
N HIS A 203 9.18 -21.41 14.97
CA HIS A 203 9.67 -22.49 14.10
C HIS A 203 9.27 -22.43 12.62
N PHE A 204 8.26 -21.64 12.23
CA PHE A 204 7.83 -21.57 10.84
C PHE A 204 8.86 -20.84 9.95
N THR A 205 9.53 -19.79 10.47
CA THR A 205 10.63 -19.12 9.76
C THR A 205 11.78 -20.08 9.48
N GLU A 206 12.20 -20.87 10.46
CA GLU A 206 13.27 -21.84 10.33
C GLU A 206 12.90 -22.96 9.34
N SER A 207 11.62 -23.33 9.31
CA SER A 207 11.09 -24.29 8.33
C SER A 207 11.25 -23.77 6.89
N ILE A 208 10.97 -22.48 6.65
CA ILE A 208 11.15 -21.82 5.34
C ILE A 208 12.66 -21.69 5.03
N ALA A 209 13.46 -21.24 5.99
CA ALA A 209 14.88 -20.97 5.83
C ALA A 209 15.70 -22.22 5.48
N ARG A 210 15.31 -23.40 5.97
CA ARG A 210 15.93 -24.70 5.60
C ARG A 210 15.96 -24.97 4.10
N HIS A 211 15.09 -24.31 3.35
CA HIS A 211 15.01 -24.41 1.90
C HIS A 211 15.81 -23.34 1.15
N GLY A 212 16.66 -22.57 1.84
CA GLY A 212 17.55 -21.59 1.23
C GLY A 212 16.94 -20.17 1.10
N ILE A 213 15.85 -19.89 1.79
CA ILE A 213 15.28 -18.53 1.90
C ILE A 213 15.93 -17.80 3.07
N SER A 214 16.58 -16.67 2.81
CA SER A 214 17.19 -15.84 3.87
C SER A 214 16.16 -14.96 4.55
N TYR A 215 16.36 -14.70 5.84
CA TYR A 215 15.52 -13.83 6.64
C TYR A 215 16.38 -12.97 7.58
N ALA A 216 15.78 -11.90 8.06
CA ALA A 216 16.38 -11.04 9.09
C ALA A 216 15.28 -10.48 10.00
N ARG A 217 15.63 -9.60 10.95
CA ARG A 217 14.67 -9.03 11.88
C ARG A 217 14.45 -7.55 11.62
N MET A 218 13.19 -7.14 11.74
CA MET A 218 12.77 -5.74 11.74
C MET A 218 12.00 -5.43 13.02
N LYS A 219 11.89 -4.14 13.32
CA LYS A 219 11.16 -3.64 14.48
C LYS A 219 10.09 -2.65 14.05
N THR A 220 8.94 -2.72 14.71
CA THR A 220 7.93 -1.67 14.68
C THR A 220 7.43 -1.38 16.10
N GLY A 221 6.46 -0.47 16.25
CA GLY A 221 5.89 -0.16 17.55
C GLY A 221 4.47 0.37 17.42
N THR A 222 3.77 0.41 18.54
CA THR A 222 2.43 0.97 18.64
C THR A 222 2.32 1.90 19.84
N PRO A 223 1.53 2.98 19.77
CA PRO A 223 1.26 3.84 20.92
C PRO A 223 0.24 3.24 21.88
N VAL A 224 0.09 3.92 23.00
CA VAL A 224 -0.90 3.61 24.03
C VAL A 224 -2.34 3.69 23.48
N ARG A 225 -3.25 2.95 24.11
CA ARG A 225 -4.70 3.12 23.99
C ARG A 225 -5.24 3.68 25.28
N ILE A 226 -6.03 4.74 25.20
CA ILE A 226 -6.52 5.47 26.36
C ILE A 226 -8.04 5.50 26.41
N ASP A 227 -8.59 5.68 27.63
CA ASP A 227 -10.02 5.80 27.87
C ASP A 227 -10.48 7.25 27.59
N ARG A 228 -11.37 7.42 26.61
CA ARG A 228 -11.99 8.70 26.24
C ARG A 228 -12.55 9.47 27.44
N ARG A 229 -13.11 8.77 28.43
CA ARG A 229 -13.75 9.35 29.61
C ARG A 229 -12.76 10.01 30.57
N SER A 230 -11.47 9.81 30.37
CA SER A 230 -10.37 10.39 31.16
C SER A 230 -9.60 11.48 30.41
N VAL A 231 -10.13 11.95 29.29
CA VAL A 231 -9.51 12.99 28.45
C VAL A 231 -10.22 14.32 28.67
N HIS A 232 -9.46 15.38 28.84
CA HIS A 232 -9.92 16.75 28.93
C HIS A 232 -9.89 17.39 27.54
N PHE A 233 -11.00 17.24 26.80
CA PHE A 233 -11.11 17.69 25.41
C PHE A 233 -11.09 19.22 25.27
N GLU A 234 -11.40 19.94 26.33
CA GLU A 234 -11.29 21.40 26.39
C GLU A 234 -9.86 21.92 26.21
N ASP A 235 -8.87 21.08 26.48
CA ASP A 235 -7.43 21.37 26.33
C ASP A 235 -6.87 20.86 24.98
N MET A 236 -7.75 20.47 24.04
CA MET A 236 -7.35 19.94 22.73
C MET A 236 -7.97 20.73 21.59
N GLU A 237 -7.29 20.73 20.46
CA GLU A 237 -7.81 21.30 19.22
C GLU A 237 -8.56 20.23 18.42
N VAL A 238 -9.80 20.56 18.01
CA VAL A 238 -10.66 19.66 17.23
C VAL A 238 -10.19 19.60 15.77
N GLN A 239 -10.09 18.40 15.23
CA GLN A 239 -9.81 18.12 13.82
C GLN A 239 -11.04 17.47 13.17
N PRO A 240 -11.93 18.28 12.55
CA PRO A 240 -13.13 17.77 11.90
C PRO A 240 -12.82 16.96 10.64
N GLY A 241 -13.77 16.11 10.24
CA GLY A 241 -13.79 15.52 8.91
C GLY A 241 -14.20 16.53 7.84
N GLU A 242 -14.17 16.10 6.58
CA GLU A 242 -14.63 16.87 5.44
C GLU A 242 -16.04 16.41 5.02
N ASN A 243 -16.91 17.34 4.64
CA ASN A 243 -18.31 17.02 4.29
C ASN A 243 -18.43 16.38 2.90
N ASP A 244 -17.47 16.64 2.00
CA ASP A 244 -17.39 16.05 0.67
C ASP A 244 -16.68 14.68 0.75
N TYR A 245 -17.44 13.65 1.07
CA TYR A 245 -16.91 12.30 1.18
C TYR A 245 -16.67 11.67 -0.19
N HIS A 246 -15.41 11.48 -0.55
CA HIS A 246 -14.98 10.70 -1.70
C HIS A 246 -14.74 9.26 -1.26
N GLN A 247 -15.60 8.33 -1.69
CA GLN A 247 -15.46 6.92 -1.38
C GLN A 247 -14.16 6.35 -1.97
N PHE A 248 -13.59 5.34 -1.30
CA PHE A 248 -12.45 4.60 -1.84
C PHE A 248 -12.85 3.66 -2.97
N SER A 249 -13.98 2.98 -2.84
CA SER A 249 -14.43 2.07 -3.87
C SER A 249 -15.16 2.79 -5.00
N TYR A 250 -14.92 2.35 -6.22
CA TYR A 250 -15.72 2.73 -7.40
C TYR A 250 -17.10 2.09 -7.39
N MET A 251 -17.33 1.11 -6.51
CA MET A 251 -18.58 0.38 -6.34
C MET A 251 -19.29 0.78 -5.05
N GLY A 252 -20.54 0.33 -4.93
CA GLY A 252 -21.34 0.54 -3.73
C GLY A 252 -22.06 1.89 -3.69
N ALA A 253 -23.06 1.98 -2.80
CA ALA A 253 -23.84 3.18 -2.60
C ALA A 253 -23.07 4.24 -1.81
N HIS A 254 -23.31 5.51 -2.15
CA HIS A 254 -22.76 6.63 -1.37
C HIS A 254 -23.32 6.61 0.06
N ARG A 255 -22.43 6.81 1.04
CA ARG A 255 -22.80 6.88 2.45
C ARG A 255 -22.61 8.29 3.01
N VAL A 256 -23.50 8.66 3.91
CA VAL A 256 -23.28 9.81 4.80
C VAL A 256 -22.51 9.31 6.03
N LEU A 257 -21.35 9.89 6.29
CA LEU A 257 -20.52 9.53 7.42
C LEU A 257 -20.90 10.30 8.69
N PRO A 258 -20.71 9.71 9.88
CA PRO A 258 -20.93 10.42 11.15
C PRO A 258 -19.92 11.54 11.39
N GLN A 259 -18.83 11.60 10.66
CA GLN A 259 -17.74 12.58 10.73
C GLN A 259 -17.26 12.83 12.17
N LEU A 260 -16.98 11.73 12.89
CA LEU A 260 -16.44 11.83 14.25
C LEU A 260 -15.09 12.57 14.21
N PRO A 261 -14.90 13.62 15.02
CA PRO A 261 -13.66 14.38 15.01
C PRO A 261 -12.49 13.55 15.58
N CYS A 262 -11.27 13.91 15.16
CA CYS A 262 -10.04 13.64 15.89
C CYS A 262 -9.67 14.90 16.68
N TRP A 263 -8.69 14.80 17.57
CA TRP A 263 -8.20 15.92 18.37
C TRP A 263 -6.68 15.96 18.33
N THR A 264 -6.12 17.16 18.49
CA THR A 264 -4.67 17.35 18.57
C THR A 264 -4.30 18.00 19.89
N CYS A 265 -3.16 17.59 20.43
CA CYS A 265 -2.45 18.25 21.51
C CYS A 265 -0.94 18.10 21.30
N ASN A 266 -0.15 18.64 22.19
CA ASN A 266 1.31 18.53 22.14
C ASN A 266 1.86 17.95 23.45
N THR A 267 3.00 17.29 23.38
CA THR A 267 3.81 16.99 24.56
C THR A 267 4.33 18.29 25.18
N THR A 268 4.73 18.25 26.46
CA THR A 268 5.29 19.39 27.19
C THR A 268 6.76 19.13 27.54
N PRO A 269 7.53 20.15 27.96
CA PRO A 269 8.89 19.95 28.46
C PRO A 269 8.95 18.95 29.64
N GLU A 270 7.97 19.00 30.55
CA GLU A 270 7.86 18.07 31.68
C GLU A 270 7.61 16.63 31.21
N THR A 271 6.79 16.44 30.17
CA THR A 271 6.64 15.14 29.50
C THR A 271 7.99 14.62 29.00
N HIS A 272 8.79 15.51 28.38
CA HIS A 272 10.10 15.15 27.84
C HIS A 272 11.10 14.79 28.95
N GLU A 273 11.05 15.48 30.10
CA GLU A 273 11.90 15.21 31.25
C GLU A 273 11.66 13.80 31.80
N ILE A 274 10.38 13.44 32.01
CA ILE A 274 9.99 12.09 32.44
C ILE A 274 10.47 11.03 31.43
N LEU A 275 10.23 11.24 30.15
CA LEU A 275 10.68 10.28 29.12
C LEU A 275 12.20 10.16 29.06
N ARG A 276 12.96 11.26 29.22
CA ARG A 276 14.42 11.21 29.26
C ARG A 276 14.94 10.43 30.46
N SER A 277 14.29 10.53 31.62
CA SER A 277 14.68 9.76 32.82
C SER A 277 14.59 8.25 32.63
N GLY A 278 13.68 7.80 31.75
CA GLY A 278 13.47 6.38 31.44
C GLY A 278 14.31 5.83 30.28
N LEU A 279 15.14 6.64 29.59
CA LEU A 279 15.89 6.21 28.41
C LEU A 279 16.81 5.02 28.66
N ALA A 280 17.42 4.92 29.85
CA ALA A 280 18.27 3.79 30.22
C ALA A 280 17.52 2.45 30.31
N ASP A 281 16.20 2.49 30.47
CA ASP A 281 15.32 1.32 30.52
C ASP A 281 14.55 1.10 29.20
N SER A 282 14.73 1.97 28.23
CA SER A 282 14.16 1.80 26.91
C SER A 282 14.88 0.69 26.13
N PRO A 283 14.18 -0.31 25.60
CA PRO A 283 14.78 -1.40 24.84
C PRO A 283 15.49 -0.93 23.56
N LEU A 284 15.19 0.28 23.08
CA LEU A 284 15.85 0.91 21.93
C LEU A 284 17.25 1.45 22.26
N TYR A 285 17.52 1.76 23.54
CA TYR A 285 18.75 2.41 23.99
C TYR A 285 19.55 1.59 24.98
N ASN A 286 18.99 0.52 25.55
CA ASN A 286 19.68 -0.39 26.46
C ASN A 286 20.34 -1.60 25.77
N GLY A 287 20.27 -1.68 24.41
CA GLY A 287 20.87 -2.74 23.61
C GLY A 287 20.01 -4.00 23.43
N GLN A 288 18.78 -4.04 23.95
CA GLN A 288 17.88 -5.18 23.77
C GLN A 288 17.41 -5.30 22.31
N ILE A 289 17.00 -4.18 21.68
CA ILE A 289 16.58 -4.13 20.28
C ILE A 289 17.78 -3.71 19.43
N GLN A 290 18.20 -4.59 18.52
CA GLN A 290 19.28 -4.34 17.57
C GLN A 290 18.77 -4.21 16.12
N SER A 291 17.51 -4.58 15.88
CA SER A 291 16.88 -4.52 14.58
C SER A 291 16.48 -3.09 14.18
N THR A 292 16.46 -2.82 12.87
CA THR A 292 16.12 -1.51 12.33
C THR A 292 14.63 -1.23 12.44
N GLY A 293 14.28 -0.04 12.94
CA GLY A 293 12.90 0.43 13.04
C GLY A 293 12.52 1.43 11.94
N PRO A 294 11.22 1.74 11.79
CA PRO A 294 10.74 2.62 10.73
C PRO A 294 11.17 4.08 10.94
N ARG A 295 11.80 4.67 9.95
CA ARG A 295 12.28 6.06 9.95
C ARG A 295 11.13 7.08 10.07
N TYR A 296 9.99 6.81 9.43
CA TYR A 296 8.88 7.77 9.30
C TYR A 296 7.78 7.63 10.36
N CYS A 297 7.92 6.70 11.29
CA CYS A 297 7.06 6.58 12.47
C CYS A 297 7.95 6.29 13.69
N PRO A 298 8.86 7.22 14.06
CA PRO A 298 9.75 7.00 15.19
C PRO A 298 8.92 7.00 16.48
N SER A 299 9.39 6.24 17.47
CA SER A 299 8.85 6.30 18.82
C SER A 299 9.09 7.69 19.45
N ILE A 300 8.35 8.01 20.49
CA ILE A 300 8.50 9.31 21.16
C ILE A 300 9.92 9.46 21.74
N GLU A 301 10.50 8.41 22.29
CA GLU A 301 11.88 8.42 22.77
C GLU A 301 12.90 8.67 21.65
N THR A 302 12.67 8.14 20.46
CA THR A 302 13.53 8.41 19.29
C THR A 302 13.41 9.88 18.85
N LYS A 303 12.19 10.46 18.90
CA LYS A 303 12.00 11.89 18.59
C LYS A 303 12.78 12.78 19.56
N LEU A 304 12.80 12.44 20.86
CA LEU A 304 13.51 13.21 21.88
C LEU A 304 15.04 13.16 21.71
N VAL A 305 15.57 12.02 21.28
CA VAL A 305 17.01 11.86 21.02
C VAL A 305 17.42 12.55 19.71
N THR A 306 16.59 12.42 18.66
CA THR A 306 16.88 12.99 17.33
C THR A 306 16.69 14.52 17.29
N PHE A 307 15.73 15.04 18.06
CA PHE A 307 15.37 16.47 18.09
C PHE A 307 15.38 17.01 19.54
N PRO A 308 16.54 17.05 20.20
CA PRO A 308 16.65 17.35 21.64
C PRO A 308 16.17 18.76 22.01
N ASP A 309 16.28 19.71 21.07
CA ASP A 309 15.92 21.14 21.30
C ASP A 309 14.43 21.41 21.12
N ARG A 310 13.67 20.45 20.59
CA ARG A 310 12.22 20.61 20.43
C ARG A 310 11.51 20.55 21.78
N GLN A 311 10.75 21.61 22.10
CA GLN A 311 10.00 21.73 23.35
C GLN A 311 8.69 20.94 23.35
N GLN A 312 8.18 20.57 22.16
CA GLN A 312 6.93 19.83 22.01
C GLN A 312 6.89 19.00 20.74
N HIS A 313 6.13 17.90 20.78
CA HIS A 313 5.81 17.06 19.64
C HIS A 313 4.29 16.93 19.50
N PRO A 314 3.75 17.04 18.29
CA PRO A 314 2.31 16.92 18.07
C PRO A 314 1.84 15.47 18.27
N LEU A 315 0.67 15.35 18.89
CA LEU A 315 -0.06 14.13 19.13
C LEU A 315 -1.46 14.25 18.53
N PHE A 316 -1.98 13.15 18.00
CA PHE A 316 -3.33 13.06 17.46
C PHE A 316 -4.10 11.99 18.23
N LEU A 317 -5.23 12.36 18.77
CA LEU A 317 -6.14 11.46 19.45
C LEU A 317 -7.26 11.04 18.48
N GLU A 318 -7.29 9.76 18.15
CA GLU A 318 -8.15 9.20 17.11
C GLU A 318 -9.12 8.18 17.74
N PRO A 319 -10.46 8.27 17.51
CA PRO A 319 -11.42 7.28 18.01
C PRO A 319 -11.20 5.92 17.32
N GLU A 320 -11.22 4.84 18.11
CA GLU A 320 -11.12 3.48 17.60
C GLU A 320 -12.46 2.91 17.09
N GLY A 321 -13.57 3.63 17.31
CA GLY A 321 -14.90 3.24 16.84
C GLY A 321 -16.02 4.11 17.40
N THR A 322 -17.24 3.83 16.96
CA THR A 322 -18.46 4.54 17.39
C THR A 322 -18.96 4.07 18.76
N ASP A 323 -18.78 2.80 19.04
CA ASP A 323 -19.39 2.11 20.20
C ASP A 323 -18.35 1.72 21.27
N THR A 324 -17.19 2.40 21.28
CA THR A 324 -16.12 2.20 22.25
C THR A 324 -15.60 3.51 22.82
N ASN A 325 -15.10 3.47 24.04
CA ASN A 325 -14.36 4.58 24.66
C ASN A 325 -12.83 4.48 24.38
N GLU A 326 -12.39 3.51 23.59
CA GLU A 326 -10.98 3.33 23.27
C GLU A 326 -10.53 4.39 22.25
N MET A 327 -9.43 5.07 22.57
CA MET A 327 -8.81 6.09 21.74
C MET A 327 -7.36 5.72 21.44
N TYR A 328 -6.93 5.91 20.20
CA TYR A 328 -5.57 5.73 19.74
C TYR A 328 -4.80 7.05 19.84
N LEU A 329 -3.67 7.07 20.56
CA LEU A 329 -2.84 8.27 20.70
C LEU A 329 -1.69 8.26 19.70
N ASN A 330 -1.97 8.67 18.46
CA ASN A 330 -0.98 8.76 17.39
C ASN A 330 0.13 9.77 17.74
N GLY A 331 1.38 9.39 17.48
CA GLY A 331 2.56 10.22 17.77
C GLY A 331 3.24 9.88 19.10
N PHE A 332 2.57 9.13 20.00
CA PHE A 332 3.13 8.66 21.27
C PHE A 332 3.40 7.14 21.24
N SER A 333 3.99 6.64 20.15
CA SER A 333 4.51 5.27 20.14
C SER A 333 5.69 5.19 21.09
N SER A 334 5.67 4.23 22.02
CA SER A 334 6.71 4.10 23.04
C SER A 334 6.93 2.65 23.44
N SER A 335 8.14 2.31 23.80
CA SER A 335 8.51 1.03 24.42
C SER A 335 9.10 1.20 25.83
N MET A 336 9.00 2.39 26.39
CA MET A 336 9.39 2.70 27.76
C MET A 336 8.67 1.81 28.80
N PRO A 337 9.20 1.69 30.04
CA PRO A 337 8.43 1.10 31.13
C PRO A 337 7.04 1.73 31.27
N MET A 338 6.04 0.92 31.64
CA MET A 338 4.63 1.38 31.72
C MET A 338 4.45 2.58 32.65
N GLU A 339 5.18 2.60 33.75
CA GLU A 339 5.15 3.67 34.74
C GLU A 339 5.63 5.00 34.13
N ILE A 340 6.71 4.96 33.36
CA ILE A 340 7.25 6.13 32.63
C ILE A 340 6.27 6.61 31.57
N GLN A 341 5.65 5.69 30.81
CA GLN A 341 4.63 6.05 29.82
C GLN A 341 3.45 6.78 30.49
N LEU A 342 2.92 6.24 31.58
CA LEU A 342 1.78 6.81 32.27
C LEU A 342 2.09 8.17 32.91
N GLU A 343 3.23 8.28 33.57
CA GLU A 343 3.66 9.53 34.20
C GLU A 343 3.90 10.62 33.17
N ALA A 344 4.57 10.31 32.06
CA ALA A 344 4.79 11.25 30.97
C ALA A 344 3.48 11.75 30.33
N LEU A 345 2.51 10.85 30.13
CA LEU A 345 1.19 11.21 29.60
C LEU A 345 0.46 12.17 30.53
N ARG A 346 0.54 11.98 31.84
CA ARG A 346 -0.11 12.84 32.85
C ARG A 346 0.48 14.26 32.93
N ARG A 347 1.64 14.50 32.32
CA ARG A 347 2.22 15.86 32.19
C ARG A 347 1.65 16.62 31.00
N ILE A 348 0.81 16.01 30.17
CA ILE A 348 0.09 16.67 29.09
C ILE A 348 -1.25 17.18 29.66
N PRO A 349 -1.58 18.49 29.59
CA PRO A 349 -2.80 19.04 30.20
C PRO A 349 -4.07 18.26 29.89
N ALA A 350 -4.30 17.95 28.62
CA ALA A 350 -5.46 17.18 28.18
C ALA A 350 -5.52 15.74 28.73
N LEU A 351 -4.41 15.21 29.23
CA LEU A 351 -4.26 13.81 29.66
C LEU A 351 -3.89 13.68 31.15
N ARG A 352 -4.03 14.75 31.95
CA ARG A 352 -3.63 14.78 33.38
C ARG A 352 -4.29 13.68 34.24
N ASP A 353 -5.49 13.25 33.87
CA ASP A 353 -6.24 12.18 34.57
C ASP A 353 -6.33 10.89 33.73
N VAL A 354 -5.46 10.72 32.73
CA VAL A 354 -5.55 9.66 31.74
C VAL A 354 -5.57 8.26 32.36
N ARG A 355 -6.47 7.43 31.86
CA ARG A 355 -6.52 5.99 32.10
C ARG A 355 -6.12 5.26 30.81
N VAL A 356 -5.21 4.31 30.96
CA VAL A 356 -4.64 3.54 29.84
C VAL A 356 -5.29 2.17 29.78
N TYR A 357 -5.87 1.80 28.64
CA TYR A 357 -6.35 0.43 28.37
C TYR A 357 -5.19 -0.50 28.03
N ARG A 358 -4.23 -0.02 27.21
CA ARG A 358 -3.05 -0.80 26.79
C ARG A 358 -1.83 0.13 26.67
N PRO A 359 -0.67 -0.28 27.19
CA PRO A 359 0.57 0.48 27.00
C PRO A 359 1.04 0.44 25.55
N GLY A 360 1.90 1.37 25.19
CA GLY A 360 2.72 1.27 23.99
C GLY A 360 3.77 0.18 24.15
N TYR A 361 4.17 -0.43 23.04
CA TYR A 361 5.25 -1.42 23.01
C TYR A 361 5.98 -1.40 21.66
N ALA A 362 7.24 -1.85 21.67
CA ALA A 362 7.94 -2.22 20.46
C ALA A 362 7.76 -3.72 20.20
N ILE A 363 7.83 -4.12 18.94
CA ILE A 363 7.82 -5.51 18.53
C ILE A 363 8.89 -5.75 17.47
N GLU A 364 9.72 -6.78 17.69
CA GLU A 364 10.61 -7.36 16.71
C GLU A 364 9.98 -8.59 16.09
N TYR A 365 10.20 -8.78 14.80
CA TYR A 365 9.64 -9.89 14.02
C TYR A 365 10.55 -10.24 12.85
N ASP A 366 10.40 -11.45 12.32
CA ASP A 366 11.18 -11.88 11.15
C ASP A 366 10.54 -11.35 9.86
N TYR A 367 11.41 -10.96 8.93
CA TYR A 367 11.04 -10.64 7.55
C TYR A 367 12.00 -11.35 6.59
N PHE A 368 11.55 -11.57 5.36
CA PHE A 368 12.32 -12.16 4.28
C PHE A 368 12.78 -11.06 3.34
N ASP A 369 14.06 -11.10 2.93
CA ASP A 369 14.60 -10.12 2.00
C ASP A 369 13.81 -10.17 0.67
N PRO A 370 13.11 -9.09 0.28
CA PRO A 370 12.28 -9.09 -0.91
C PRO A 370 13.07 -9.18 -2.23
N THR A 371 14.38 -9.00 -2.22
CA THR A 371 15.24 -9.22 -3.40
C THR A 371 15.27 -10.69 -3.84
N GLN A 372 14.86 -11.63 -2.97
CA GLN A 372 14.66 -13.04 -3.27
C GLN A 372 13.37 -13.33 -4.05
N LEU A 373 12.55 -12.31 -4.28
CA LEU A 373 11.28 -12.42 -4.98
C LEU A 373 11.39 -11.85 -6.39
N SER A 374 10.57 -12.40 -7.29
CA SER A 374 10.30 -11.81 -8.60
C SER A 374 9.25 -10.70 -8.49
N HIS A 375 8.96 -9.99 -9.59
CA HIS A 375 7.91 -8.97 -9.64
C HIS A 375 6.49 -9.54 -9.45
N THR A 376 6.33 -10.87 -9.52
CA THR A 376 5.08 -11.57 -9.16
C THR A 376 4.92 -11.80 -7.66
N LEU A 377 5.93 -11.45 -6.86
CA LEU A 377 6.11 -11.78 -5.45
C LEU A 377 6.33 -13.27 -5.19
N GLU A 378 6.62 -14.06 -6.22
CA GLU A 378 7.04 -15.45 -6.12
C GLU A 378 8.52 -15.55 -5.74
N SER A 379 8.85 -16.52 -4.91
CA SER A 379 10.23 -16.84 -4.54
C SER A 379 11.05 -17.28 -5.78
N LYS A 380 12.26 -16.75 -5.92
CA LYS A 380 13.22 -17.20 -6.95
C LYS A 380 13.82 -18.59 -6.64
N VAL A 381 13.61 -19.11 -5.43
CA VAL A 381 14.20 -20.37 -4.92
C VAL A 381 13.21 -21.52 -4.95
N ILE A 382 11.93 -21.28 -4.62
CA ILE A 382 10.88 -22.29 -4.48
C ILE A 382 9.71 -21.89 -5.36
N SER A 383 9.38 -22.71 -6.35
CA SER A 383 8.23 -22.50 -7.24
C SER A 383 6.90 -22.58 -6.46
N GLY A 384 5.96 -21.70 -6.77
CA GLY A 384 4.65 -21.64 -6.14
C GLY A 384 4.63 -21.03 -4.74
N LEU A 385 5.78 -20.59 -4.20
CA LEU A 385 5.86 -19.92 -2.90
C LEU A 385 5.90 -18.40 -3.08
N PHE A 386 4.91 -17.70 -2.49
CA PHE A 386 4.75 -16.25 -2.56
C PHE A 386 4.86 -15.61 -1.18
N PHE A 387 5.30 -14.35 -1.14
CA PHE A 387 5.35 -13.55 0.09
C PHE A 387 4.68 -12.20 -0.13
N ALA A 388 3.86 -11.75 0.82
CA ALA A 388 3.18 -10.47 0.70
C ALA A 388 3.00 -9.76 2.05
N GLY A 389 3.10 -8.44 2.03
CA GLY A 389 2.87 -7.59 3.19
C GLY A 389 4.11 -7.40 4.06
N GLN A 390 3.92 -7.35 5.36
CA GLN A 390 4.97 -6.97 6.31
C GLN A 390 6.17 -7.94 6.34
N VAL A 391 5.95 -9.19 5.99
CA VAL A 391 7.01 -10.20 5.86
C VAL A 391 8.03 -9.87 4.75
N ASN A 392 7.72 -8.95 3.85
CA ASN A 392 8.63 -8.39 2.84
C ASN A 392 9.33 -7.09 3.31
N GLY A 393 9.29 -6.79 4.62
CA GLY A 393 9.92 -5.59 5.19
C GLY A 393 9.15 -4.29 4.92
N THR A 394 7.85 -4.35 4.67
CA THR A 394 7.00 -3.15 4.52
C THR A 394 6.25 -2.81 5.81
N THR A 395 5.81 -1.55 5.97
CA THR A 395 4.90 -1.14 7.03
C THR A 395 3.74 -0.34 6.46
N GLY A 396 2.52 -0.83 6.67
CA GLY A 396 1.26 -0.19 6.28
C GLY A 396 0.25 -1.21 5.78
N TYR A 397 -1.02 -0.96 6.08
CA TYR A 397 -2.13 -1.84 5.69
C TYR A 397 -2.31 -1.87 4.17
N GLU A 398 -2.15 -0.71 3.54
CA GLU A 398 -2.34 -0.50 2.12
C GLU A 398 -1.22 -1.17 1.31
N GLU A 399 0.03 -1.00 1.77
CA GLU A 399 1.18 -1.70 1.17
C GLU A 399 1.02 -3.23 1.28
N ALA A 400 0.48 -3.69 2.41
CA ALA A 400 0.20 -5.11 2.61
C ALA A 400 -0.93 -5.59 1.69
N GLY A 401 -2.03 -4.83 1.60
CA GLY A 401 -3.16 -5.14 0.71
C GLY A 401 -2.75 -5.19 -0.76
N GLY A 402 -2.00 -4.20 -1.25
CA GLY A 402 -1.52 -4.16 -2.63
C GLY A 402 -0.64 -5.34 -2.99
N GLN A 403 0.31 -5.71 -2.12
CA GLN A 403 1.12 -6.91 -2.30
C GLN A 403 0.26 -8.19 -2.25
N GLY A 404 -0.69 -8.26 -1.31
CA GLY A 404 -1.62 -9.38 -1.19
C GLY A 404 -2.41 -9.61 -2.46
N THR A 405 -2.99 -8.54 -3.05
CA THR A 405 -3.72 -8.61 -4.32
C THR A 405 -2.86 -9.19 -5.44
N VAL A 406 -1.63 -8.68 -5.62
CA VAL A 406 -0.72 -9.16 -6.68
C VAL A 406 -0.27 -10.60 -6.44
N ALA A 407 0.05 -10.97 -5.20
CA ALA A 407 0.43 -12.35 -4.86
C ALA A 407 -0.74 -13.33 -5.06
N GLY A 408 -1.97 -12.94 -4.68
CA GLY A 408 -3.18 -13.74 -4.89
C GLY A 408 -3.47 -13.99 -6.35
N ILE A 409 -3.39 -12.95 -7.20
CA ILE A 409 -3.53 -13.06 -8.66
C ILE A 409 -2.50 -14.06 -9.21
N ASN A 410 -1.21 -13.85 -8.90
CA ASN A 410 -0.15 -14.68 -9.46
C ASN A 410 -0.16 -16.11 -8.94
N ALA A 411 -0.56 -16.35 -7.68
CA ALA A 411 -0.75 -17.69 -7.15
C ALA A 411 -1.85 -18.46 -7.89
N ALA A 412 -2.97 -17.79 -8.21
CA ALA A 412 -4.04 -18.39 -9.00
C ALA A 412 -3.59 -18.69 -10.45
N LEU A 413 -2.88 -17.75 -11.09
CA LEU A 413 -2.32 -17.95 -12.43
C LEU A 413 -1.29 -19.08 -12.46
N HIS A 414 -0.43 -19.19 -11.45
CA HIS A 414 0.52 -20.29 -11.30
C HIS A 414 -0.17 -21.67 -11.26
N CYS A 415 -1.31 -21.78 -10.57
CA CYS A 415 -2.07 -23.02 -10.47
C CYS A 415 -2.64 -23.50 -11.81
N THR A 416 -2.92 -22.57 -12.73
CA THR A 416 -3.49 -22.84 -14.06
C THR A 416 -2.45 -22.88 -15.18
N GLY A 417 -1.19 -22.54 -14.89
CA GLY A 417 -0.12 -22.44 -15.89
C GLY A 417 -0.29 -21.26 -16.86
N ASN A 418 -1.07 -20.24 -16.46
CA ASN A 418 -1.28 -19.04 -17.26
C ASN A 418 -0.11 -18.05 -17.15
N GLN A 419 -0.10 -17.06 -18.05
CA GLN A 419 0.89 -15.99 -18.03
C GLN A 419 0.82 -15.19 -16.74
N THR A 420 1.97 -14.82 -16.18
CA THR A 420 2.10 -14.03 -14.95
C THR A 420 1.58 -12.60 -15.12
N PHE A 421 1.08 -12.04 -14.02
CA PHE A 421 0.63 -10.66 -13.94
C PHE A 421 1.70 -9.81 -13.25
N ILE A 422 2.20 -8.80 -13.96
CA ILE A 422 3.18 -7.84 -13.45
C ILE A 422 2.61 -6.43 -13.55
N MET A 423 2.71 -5.68 -12.47
CA MET A 423 2.40 -4.26 -12.43
C MET A 423 3.67 -3.43 -12.59
N HIS A 424 3.66 -2.50 -13.53
CA HIS A 424 4.80 -1.62 -13.80
C HIS A 424 4.71 -0.30 -13.02
N ARG A 425 5.84 0.40 -12.92
CA ARG A 425 5.96 1.68 -12.20
C ARG A 425 5.13 2.81 -12.81
N ASP A 426 4.85 2.76 -14.10
CA ASP A 426 3.98 3.68 -14.84
C ASP A 426 2.50 3.28 -14.82
N ASP A 427 2.19 2.06 -14.39
CA ASP A 427 0.83 1.56 -14.23
C ASP A 427 0.21 1.92 -12.88
N SER A 428 1.02 1.89 -11.79
CA SER A 428 0.45 1.96 -10.44
C SER A 428 1.49 2.25 -9.35
N TYR A 429 1.02 2.76 -8.21
CA TYR A 429 1.79 2.81 -6.96
C TYR A 429 2.12 1.41 -6.43
N ILE A 430 1.26 0.43 -6.65
CA ILE A 430 1.54 -0.99 -6.33
C ILE A 430 2.73 -1.47 -7.14
N GLY A 431 2.81 -1.12 -8.43
CA GLY A 431 3.96 -1.43 -9.27
C GLY A 431 5.25 -0.76 -8.79
N VAL A 432 5.18 0.51 -8.40
CA VAL A 432 6.32 1.23 -7.78
C VAL A 432 6.77 0.53 -6.51
N LEU A 433 5.83 0.14 -5.63
CA LEU A 433 6.10 -0.56 -4.38
C LEU A 433 6.84 -1.87 -4.63
N ILE A 434 6.30 -2.72 -5.49
CA ILE A 434 6.87 -4.05 -5.76
C ILE A 434 8.25 -3.93 -6.42
N ASP A 435 8.38 -3.06 -7.42
CA ASP A 435 9.68 -2.85 -8.08
C ASP A 435 10.74 -2.34 -7.10
N ASP A 436 10.41 -1.38 -6.23
CA ASP A 436 11.35 -0.91 -5.18
C ASP A 436 11.79 -2.07 -4.26
N LEU A 437 10.86 -2.92 -3.82
CA LEU A 437 11.14 -4.04 -2.94
C LEU A 437 12.08 -5.07 -3.58
N VAL A 438 11.72 -5.56 -4.77
CA VAL A 438 12.44 -6.70 -5.39
C VAL A 438 13.75 -6.30 -6.06
N THR A 439 13.92 -5.00 -6.38
CA THR A 439 15.15 -4.51 -7.04
C THR A 439 16.12 -3.85 -6.08
N LYS A 440 15.63 -3.09 -5.09
CA LYS A 440 16.47 -2.32 -4.15
C LYS A 440 16.62 -3.00 -2.80
N GLY A 441 15.70 -3.91 -2.45
CA GLY A 441 15.62 -4.45 -1.09
C GLY A 441 15.18 -3.41 -0.06
N VAL A 442 15.35 -3.76 1.21
CA VAL A 442 14.96 -2.90 2.33
C VAL A 442 16.02 -2.93 3.43
N ASP A 443 16.57 -1.76 3.77
CA ASP A 443 17.49 -1.58 4.90
C ASP A 443 16.73 -1.15 6.17
N GLU A 444 15.54 -0.59 6.01
CA GLU A 444 14.59 -0.17 7.05
C GLU A 444 13.16 -0.52 6.59
N PRO A 445 12.19 -0.62 7.52
CA PRO A 445 10.80 -0.88 7.12
C PRO A 445 10.30 0.09 6.04
N TYR A 446 10.04 -0.46 4.85
CA TYR A 446 9.64 0.32 3.67
C TYR A 446 8.25 0.95 3.88
N ARG A 447 8.10 2.18 3.43
CA ARG A 447 6.83 2.91 3.39
C ARG A 447 6.68 3.63 2.07
N MET A 448 5.47 3.57 1.49
CA MET A 448 5.17 4.29 0.27
C MET A 448 4.94 5.79 0.52
N PHE A 449 5.51 6.60 -0.35
CA PHE A 449 5.30 8.05 -0.43
C PHE A 449 5.12 8.47 -1.88
N THR A 450 4.44 9.60 -2.11
CA THR A 450 4.27 10.13 -3.47
C THR A 450 5.59 10.48 -4.17
N SER A 451 6.65 10.76 -3.39
CA SER A 451 7.98 11.05 -3.93
C SER A 451 8.69 9.83 -4.54
N ARG A 452 8.22 8.62 -4.27
CA ARG A 452 8.80 7.39 -4.85
C ARG A 452 8.29 7.11 -6.26
N ALA A 453 7.13 7.68 -6.62
CA ALA A 453 6.56 7.55 -7.96
C ALA A 453 7.07 8.68 -8.86
N GLU A 454 7.63 8.31 -9.99
CA GLU A 454 8.12 9.23 -11.03
C GLU A 454 6.96 9.87 -11.79
N TYR A 455 5.90 9.10 -12.08
CA TYR A 455 4.77 9.47 -12.96
C TYR A 455 3.51 9.87 -12.19
N ARG A 456 3.64 10.72 -11.15
CA ARG A 456 2.54 11.04 -10.22
C ARG A 456 1.28 11.56 -10.87
N ILE A 457 1.39 12.35 -11.96
CA ILE A 457 0.24 12.89 -12.68
C ILE A 457 -0.51 11.79 -13.46
N LEU A 458 0.17 10.69 -13.82
CA LEU A 458 -0.46 9.53 -14.44
C LEU A 458 -1.09 8.60 -13.40
N LEU A 459 -0.53 8.54 -12.16
CA LEU A 459 -0.90 7.60 -11.10
C LEU A 459 -1.82 8.23 -10.05
N ARG A 460 -2.78 9.06 -10.47
CA ARG A 460 -3.69 9.74 -9.56
C ARG A 460 -4.69 8.77 -8.92
N GLN A 461 -5.23 9.16 -7.76
CA GLN A 461 -6.26 8.39 -7.06
C GLN A 461 -7.59 8.33 -7.83
N ASP A 462 -7.91 9.37 -8.63
CA ASP A 462 -9.16 9.50 -9.38
C ASP A 462 -9.23 8.61 -10.63
N ASN A 463 -8.08 8.19 -11.17
CA ASN A 463 -7.98 7.44 -12.42
C ASN A 463 -7.46 6.00 -12.29
N ALA A 464 -7.46 5.41 -11.08
CA ALA A 464 -6.99 4.04 -10.90
C ALA A 464 -7.84 3.02 -11.68
N ASP A 465 -9.15 3.26 -11.77
CA ASP A 465 -10.07 2.45 -12.59
C ASP A 465 -9.74 2.51 -14.09
N GLU A 466 -9.38 3.69 -14.62
CA GLU A 466 -8.96 3.85 -16.02
C GLU A 466 -7.72 3.01 -16.35
N ARG A 467 -6.79 2.88 -15.39
CA ARG A 467 -5.53 2.16 -15.58
C ARG A 467 -5.64 0.65 -15.39
N LEU A 468 -6.53 0.18 -14.50
CA LEU A 468 -6.45 -1.17 -13.95
C LEU A 468 -7.71 -2.03 -14.13
N THR A 469 -8.92 -1.45 -14.22
CA THR A 469 -10.17 -2.23 -14.22
C THR A 469 -10.31 -3.12 -15.46
N GLU A 470 -9.88 -2.66 -16.64
CA GLU A 470 -9.91 -3.49 -17.84
C GLU A 470 -8.97 -4.70 -17.73
N LYS A 471 -7.74 -4.48 -17.22
CA LYS A 471 -6.79 -5.56 -16.96
C LYS A 471 -7.35 -6.58 -15.95
N ALA A 472 -7.97 -6.09 -14.88
CA ALA A 472 -8.59 -6.95 -13.87
C ALA A 472 -9.77 -7.78 -14.40
N TYR A 473 -10.59 -7.19 -15.30
CA TYR A 473 -11.68 -7.90 -15.96
C TYR A 473 -11.16 -9.01 -16.89
N GLN A 474 -10.11 -8.73 -17.66
CA GLN A 474 -9.48 -9.72 -18.53
C GLN A 474 -8.86 -10.89 -17.75
N LEU A 475 -8.38 -10.64 -16.53
CA LEU A 475 -7.88 -11.66 -15.61
C LEU A 475 -9.00 -12.48 -14.94
N GLY A 476 -10.26 -12.07 -15.09
CA GLY A 476 -11.40 -12.68 -14.40
C GLY A 476 -11.54 -12.30 -12.93
N LEU A 477 -10.79 -11.27 -12.45
CA LEU A 477 -10.83 -10.80 -11.07
C LEU A 477 -11.93 -9.75 -10.86
N ALA A 478 -12.04 -8.76 -11.74
CA ALA A 478 -13.10 -7.76 -11.66
C ALA A 478 -14.42 -8.31 -12.23
N THR A 479 -15.53 -8.01 -11.54
CA THR A 479 -16.88 -8.43 -11.97
C THR A 479 -17.31 -7.70 -13.23
N ARG A 480 -18.27 -8.28 -13.97
CA ARG A 480 -18.93 -7.65 -15.12
C ARG A 480 -19.57 -6.30 -14.74
N GLU A 481 -20.21 -6.23 -13.58
CA GLU A 481 -20.81 -5.00 -13.06
C GLU A 481 -19.76 -3.89 -12.90
N ARG A 482 -18.58 -4.16 -12.30
CA ARG A 482 -17.48 -3.21 -12.15
C ARG A 482 -16.96 -2.73 -13.51
N TYR A 483 -16.82 -3.65 -14.46
CA TYR A 483 -16.36 -3.32 -15.81
C TYR A 483 -17.36 -2.43 -16.56
N ASP A 484 -18.66 -2.73 -16.48
CA ASP A 484 -19.71 -1.91 -17.09
C ASP A 484 -19.78 -0.50 -16.47
N TRP A 485 -19.58 -0.39 -15.16
CA TRP A 485 -19.46 0.88 -14.46
C TRP A 485 -18.30 1.72 -14.98
N TRP A 486 -17.14 1.11 -15.13
CA TRP A 486 -15.96 1.79 -15.67
C TRP A 486 -16.18 2.24 -17.12
N LEU A 487 -16.79 1.41 -17.96
CA LEU A 487 -17.12 1.78 -19.34
C LEU A 487 -18.07 2.99 -19.39
N GLN A 488 -19.09 3.04 -18.55
CA GLN A 488 -20.01 4.17 -18.45
C GLN A 488 -19.30 5.45 -17.98
N LYS A 489 -18.47 5.36 -16.95
CA LYS A 489 -17.67 6.51 -16.48
C LYS A 489 -16.75 7.03 -17.58
N LYS A 490 -16.04 6.15 -18.27
CA LYS A 490 -15.14 6.48 -19.39
C LYS A 490 -15.87 7.22 -20.51
N GLU A 491 -17.05 6.74 -20.90
CA GLU A 491 -17.85 7.38 -21.94
C GLU A 491 -18.40 8.74 -21.47
N ASN A 492 -18.81 8.87 -20.24
CA ASN A 492 -19.26 10.13 -19.66
C ASN A 492 -18.12 11.18 -19.61
N ILE A 493 -16.92 10.78 -19.15
CA ILE A 493 -15.74 11.66 -19.16
C ILE A 493 -15.44 12.13 -20.59
N LYS A 494 -15.41 11.21 -21.55
CA LYS A 494 -15.18 11.53 -22.96
C LYS A 494 -16.21 12.52 -23.49
N ARG A 495 -17.50 12.29 -23.22
CA ARG A 495 -18.60 13.18 -23.64
C ARG A 495 -18.44 14.60 -23.07
N ILE A 496 -18.08 14.73 -21.80
CA ILE A 496 -17.84 16.04 -21.16
C ILE A 496 -16.63 16.72 -21.80
N VAL A 497 -15.52 16.01 -21.97
CA VAL A 497 -14.28 16.54 -22.57
C VAL A 497 -14.50 16.96 -24.02
N ASP A 498 -15.18 16.14 -24.82
CA ASP A 498 -15.50 16.45 -26.22
C ASP A 498 -16.43 17.66 -26.32
N PHE A 499 -17.42 17.78 -25.45
CA PHE A 499 -18.27 18.96 -25.37
C PHE A 499 -17.46 20.22 -25.09
N CYS A 500 -16.57 20.20 -24.10
CA CYS A 500 -15.71 21.34 -23.75
C CYS A 500 -14.74 21.74 -24.87
N ASN A 501 -14.21 20.76 -25.59
CA ASN A 501 -13.30 20.98 -26.73
C ASN A 501 -14.02 21.53 -27.98
N ASN A 502 -15.31 21.25 -28.14
CA ASN A 502 -16.06 21.61 -29.35
C ASN A 502 -16.97 22.84 -29.16
N THR A 503 -17.33 23.17 -27.92
CA THR A 503 -18.24 24.31 -27.62
C THR A 503 -17.44 25.59 -27.36
N THR A 504 -17.86 26.68 -28.02
CA THR A 504 -17.30 28.02 -27.86
C THR A 504 -18.18 28.92 -27.02
N VAL A 505 -17.56 29.77 -26.20
CA VAL A 505 -18.19 30.80 -25.37
C VAL A 505 -17.82 32.17 -25.89
N LYS A 506 -18.81 33.08 -26.00
CA LYS A 506 -18.61 34.47 -26.45
C LYS A 506 -18.34 35.40 -25.26
N PRO A 507 -17.59 36.49 -25.45
CA PRO A 507 -17.31 37.49 -24.39
C PRO A 507 -18.54 37.94 -23.63
N LYS A 508 -19.65 38.21 -24.34
CA LYS A 508 -20.91 38.67 -23.74
C LYS A 508 -21.55 37.69 -22.76
N GLN A 509 -21.24 36.40 -22.85
CA GLN A 509 -21.82 35.35 -22.02
C GLN A 509 -21.07 35.19 -20.69
N ILE A 510 -19.79 35.59 -20.62
CA ILE A 510 -18.94 35.17 -19.51
C ILE A 510 -18.06 36.29 -18.91
N ASN A 511 -17.84 37.43 -19.59
CA ASN A 511 -16.91 38.44 -19.10
C ASN A 511 -17.30 39.02 -17.74
N GLY A 512 -18.59 39.23 -17.45
CA GLY A 512 -19.02 39.66 -16.12
C GLY A 512 -18.63 38.71 -15.00
N PHE A 513 -18.72 37.39 -15.26
CA PHE A 513 -18.25 36.38 -14.33
C PHE A 513 -16.71 36.38 -14.21
N LEU A 514 -15.98 36.49 -15.35
CA LEU A 514 -14.51 36.51 -15.33
C LEU A 514 -13.96 37.69 -14.55
N GLU A 515 -14.58 38.88 -14.66
CA GLU A 515 -14.24 40.06 -13.87
C GLU A 515 -14.52 39.84 -12.38
N ALA A 516 -15.67 39.24 -12.04
CA ALA A 516 -16.06 38.97 -10.65
C ALA A 516 -15.10 38.00 -9.94
N ILE A 517 -14.51 37.06 -10.64
CA ILE A 517 -13.53 36.10 -10.08
C ILE A 517 -12.07 36.56 -10.26
N GLY A 518 -11.82 37.75 -10.76
CA GLY A 518 -10.50 38.35 -10.89
C GLY A 518 -9.60 37.70 -11.95
N THR A 519 -10.18 37.17 -13.05
CA THR A 519 -9.41 36.60 -14.18
C THR A 519 -9.60 37.43 -15.45
N ALA A 520 -8.68 37.29 -16.42
CA ALA A 520 -8.68 38.09 -17.65
C ALA A 520 -9.96 37.85 -18.46
N THR A 521 -10.60 38.96 -18.92
CA THR A 521 -11.75 38.94 -19.81
C THR A 521 -11.39 38.46 -21.22
N LEU A 522 -12.40 38.04 -21.97
CA LEU A 522 -12.24 37.58 -23.34
C LEU A 522 -12.42 38.73 -24.33
N HIS A 523 -11.55 38.79 -25.34
CA HIS A 523 -11.68 39.69 -26.49
C HIS A 523 -12.34 39.01 -27.71
N GLY A 524 -12.37 37.67 -27.73
CA GLY A 524 -12.97 36.85 -28.78
C GLY A 524 -13.59 35.57 -28.22
N SER A 525 -14.26 34.79 -29.06
CA SER A 525 -14.82 33.51 -28.65
C SER A 525 -13.69 32.51 -28.37
N VAL A 526 -13.81 31.75 -27.28
CA VAL A 526 -12.84 30.70 -26.88
C VAL A 526 -13.58 29.40 -26.59
N LYS A 527 -12.86 28.28 -26.60
CA LYS A 527 -13.41 26.98 -26.19
C LYS A 527 -13.62 26.92 -24.68
N ILE A 528 -14.64 26.15 -24.24
CA ILE A 528 -14.84 25.90 -22.81
C ILE A 528 -13.58 25.26 -22.20
N ALA A 529 -12.92 24.35 -22.93
CA ALA A 529 -11.70 23.71 -22.49
C ALA A 529 -10.57 24.73 -22.14
N ASP A 530 -10.42 25.82 -22.91
CA ASP A 530 -9.44 26.87 -22.66
C ASP A 530 -9.79 27.70 -21.40
N LEU A 531 -11.10 27.85 -21.10
CA LEU A 531 -11.53 28.48 -19.86
C LEU A 531 -11.25 27.62 -18.65
N ILE A 532 -11.58 26.34 -18.71
CA ILE A 532 -11.34 25.36 -17.62
C ILE A 532 -9.83 25.23 -17.31
N ALA A 533 -8.96 25.41 -18.29
CA ALA A 533 -7.51 25.40 -18.08
C ALA A 533 -7.02 26.52 -17.15
N ARG A 534 -7.82 27.59 -16.91
CA ARG A 534 -7.46 28.68 -15.98
C ARG A 534 -7.60 28.24 -14.52
N PRO A 535 -6.65 28.58 -13.63
CA PRO A 535 -6.67 28.13 -12.23
C PRO A 535 -7.94 28.54 -11.44
N GLN A 536 -8.52 29.71 -11.74
CA GLN A 536 -9.67 30.27 -11.04
C GLN A 536 -11.01 29.65 -11.46
N ILE A 537 -11.03 28.93 -12.59
CA ILE A 537 -12.25 28.38 -13.19
C ILE A 537 -12.30 26.87 -12.93
N ASN A 538 -13.44 26.40 -12.51
CA ASN A 538 -13.76 24.97 -12.35
C ASN A 538 -15.17 24.67 -12.90
N PHE A 539 -15.54 23.40 -13.00
CA PHE A 539 -16.87 23.04 -13.50
C PHE A 539 -17.99 23.54 -12.59
N SER A 540 -17.79 23.60 -11.27
CA SER A 540 -18.79 24.09 -10.33
C SER A 540 -19.17 25.55 -10.63
N ASN A 541 -18.17 26.47 -10.69
CA ASN A 541 -18.44 27.87 -10.90
C ASN A 541 -18.80 28.22 -12.37
N LEU A 542 -18.27 27.49 -13.35
CA LEU A 542 -18.53 27.74 -14.76
C LEU A 542 -19.92 27.23 -15.19
N SER A 543 -20.39 26.12 -14.64
CA SER A 543 -21.71 25.54 -14.97
C SER A 543 -22.88 26.43 -14.55
N GLU A 544 -22.69 27.28 -13.53
CA GLU A 544 -23.68 28.27 -13.13
C GLU A 544 -23.90 29.37 -14.19
N GLN A 545 -22.87 29.59 -15.02
CA GLN A 545 -22.90 30.59 -16.08
C GLN A 545 -23.31 30.01 -17.45
N LEU A 546 -23.15 28.70 -17.62
CA LEU A 546 -23.36 28.01 -18.89
C LEU A 546 -24.36 26.85 -18.74
N PRO A 547 -25.68 27.08 -18.97
CA PRO A 547 -26.69 26.04 -18.80
C PRO A 547 -26.41 24.74 -19.56
N ALA A 548 -25.88 24.82 -20.79
CA ALA A 548 -25.53 23.64 -21.58
C ALA A 548 -24.38 22.81 -20.95
N LEU A 549 -23.44 23.48 -20.25
CA LEU A 549 -22.41 22.77 -19.47
C LEU A 549 -23.04 22.08 -18.26
N LYS A 550 -23.95 22.75 -17.57
CA LYS A 550 -24.69 22.16 -16.46
C LYS A 550 -25.46 20.91 -16.86
N GLU A 551 -26.17 20.96 -18.00
CA GLU A 551 -26.93 19.82 -18.52
C GLU A 551 -26.03 18.61 -18.81
N ILE A 552 -24.88 18.79 -19.46
CA ILE A 552 -23.99 17.68 -19.80
C ILE A 552 -23.30 17.08 -18.56
N LEU A 553 -23.02 17.88 -17.56
CA LEU A 553 -22.51 17.40 -16.27
C LEU A 553 -23.59 16.61 -15.52
N HIS A 554 -24.85 17.07 -15.50
CA HIS A 554 -25.96 16.36 -14.87
C HIS A 554 -26.35 15.07 -15.59
N ALA A 555 -26.13 14.99 -16.90
CA ALA A 555 -26.41 13.79 -17.68
C ALA A 555 -25.40 12.64 -17.42
N ALA A 556 -24.36 12.87 -16.64
CA ALA A 556 -23.49 11.82 -16.13
C ALA A 556 -24.21 11.12 -14.95
N GLU A 557 -25.10 10.17 -15.27
CA GLU A 557 -25.69 9.29 -14.25
C GLU A 557 -24.57 8.61 -13.44
N ASN A 558 -24.85 8.24 -12.19
CA ASN A 558 -23.92 7.55 -11.30
C ASN A 558 -22.59 8.30 -11.01
N ARG A 559 -22.35 8.69 -9.75
CA ARG A 559 -21.14 9.41 -9.31
C ARG A 559 -20.77 10.62 -10.18
N GLN A 560 -21.76 11.44 -10.47
CA GLN A 560 -21.65 12.64 -11.29
C GLN A 560 -20.46 13.53 -10.88
N GLU A 561 -20.29 13.77 -9.57
CA GLU A 561 -19.22 14.61 -9.04
C GLU A 561 -17.82 14.05 -9.34
N GLU A 562 -17.61 12.75 -9.12
CA GLU A 562 -16.34 12.09 -9.40
C GLU A 562 -16.02 12.07 -10.90
N THR A 563 -17.02 11.86 -11.74
CA THR A 563 -16.89 11.89 -13.20
C THR A 563 -16.56 13.28 -13.72
N ALA A 564 -17.22 14.31 -13.17
CA ALA A 564 -16.96 15.71 -13.50
C ALA A 564 -15.54 16.14 -13.04
N GLU A 565 -15.14 15.77 -11.83
CA GLU A 565 -13.78 16.02 -11.31
C GLU A 565 -12.71 15.39 -12.21
N ALA A 566 -12.88 14.13 -12.61
CA ALA A 566 -11.94 13.46 -13.50
C ALA A 566 -11.84 14.13 -14.87
N ALA A 567 -12.97 14.57 -15.44
CA ALA A 567 -13.01 15.32 -16.71
C ALA A 567 -12.33 16.71 -16.57
N GLU A 568 -12.56 17.41 -15.46
CA GLU A 568 -11.92 18.70 -15.18
C GLU A 568 -10.39 18.55 -15.06
N ILE A 569 -9.92 17.55 -14.32
CA ILE A 569 -8.50 17.24 -14.17
C ILE A 569 -7.89 16.93 -15.54
N HIS A 570 -8.57 16.13 -16.36
CA HIS A 570 -8.11 15.80 -17.70
C HIS A 570 -7.90 17.06 -18.56
N LEU A 571 -8.85 18.00 -18.55
CA LEU A 571 -8.75 19.27 -19.29
C LEU A 571 -7.65 20.19 -18.76
N LYS A 572 -7.58 20.39 -17.44
CA LYS A 572 -6.61 21.30 -16.80
C LYS A 572 -5.16 20.83 -16.95
N TYR A 573 -4.94 19.53 -16.85
CA TYR A 573 -3.60 18.96 -16.82
C TYR A 573 -3.19 18.24 -18.11
N LYS A 574 -3.98 18.37 -19.19
CA LYS A 574 -3.75 17.73 -20.49
C LYS A 574 -2.29 17.79 -20.96
N GLY A 575 -1.70 18.98 -20.99
CA GLY A 575 -0.32 19.16 -21.46
C GLY A 575 0.74 18.54 -20.56
N TYR A 576 0.47 18.42 -19.25
CA TYR A 576 1.34 17.70 -18.30
C TYR A 576 1.21 16.20 -18.49
N ILE A 577 -0.01 15.69 -18.59
CA ILE A 577 -0.31 14.27 -18.79
C ILE A 577 0.34 13.77 -20.09
N GLU A 578 0.20 14.49 -21.19
CA GLU A 578 0.79 14.13 -22.48
C GLU A 578 2.32 14.06 -22.42
N ARG A 579 2.97 15.06 -21.80
CA ARG A 579 4.44 15.05 -21.64
C ARG A 579 4.93 13.89 -20.79
N GLU A 580 4.25 13.62 -19.69
CA GLU A 580 4.63 12.53 -18.79
C GLU A 580 4.41 11.16 -19.45
N ARG A 581 3.34 11.01 -20.23
CA ARG A 581 3.09 9.79 -21.02
C ARG A 581 4.19 9.51 -22.02
N VAL A 582 4.63 10.52 -22.78
CA VAL A 582 5.76 10.37 -23.71
C VAL A 582 7.06 9.98 -22.99
N PHE A 583 7.28 10.51 -21.78
CA PHE A 583 8.44 10.14 -20.98
C PHE A 583 8.33 8.69 -20.47
N ALA A 584 7.17 8.30 -19.95
CA ALA A 584 6.89 6.93 -19.50
C ALA A 584 7.09 5.91 -20.63
N GLU A 585 6.58 6.18 -21.84
CA GLU A 585 6.77 5.32 -23.02
C GLU A 585 8.25 5.13 -23.39
N LYS A 586 9.07 6.18 -23.26
CA LYS A 586 10.52 6.07 -23.48
C LYS A 586 11.18 5.16 -22.45
N MET A 587 10.81 5.32 -21.19
CA MET A 587 11.34 4.47 -20.10
C MET A 587 10.86 3.02 -20.22
N HIS A 588 9.61 2.80 -20.64
CA HIS A 588 9.08 1.46 -20.90
C HIS A 588 9.89 0.70 -21.97
N LYS A 589 10.41 1.39 -22.97
CA LYS A 589 11.33 0.78 -23.96
C LYS A 589 12.61 0.26 -23.29
N LEU A 590 13.12 0.95 -22.27
CA LEU A 590 14.28 0.51 -21.51
C LEU A 590 13.98 -0.69 -20.59
N GLU A 591 12.73 -0.86 -20.14
CA GLU A 591 12.29 -2.04 -19.38
C GLU A 591 12.36 -3.32 -20.23
N ASN A 592 12.16 -3.21 -21.53
CA ASN A 592 12.23 -4.36 -22.44
C ASN A 592 13.67 -4.75 -22.79
N ILE A 593 14.67 -3.94 -22.41
CA ILE A 593 16.09 -4.23 -22.68
C ILE A 593 16.68 -5.00 -21.50
N ARG A 594 16.70 -6.32 -21.61
CA ARG A 594 17.33 -7.20 -20.62
C ARG A 594 18.85 -7.07 -20.67
N ILE A 595 19.48 -6.86 -19.50
CA ILE A 595 20.93 -6.70 -19.35
C ILE A 595 21.56 -7.73 -18.40
N LYS A 596 20.77 -8.46 -17.63
CA LYS A 596 21.26 -9.46 -16.66
C LYS A 596 22.12 -10.53 -17.36
N GLY A 597 23.32 -10.72 -16.86
CA GLY A 597 24.28 -11.70 -17.39
C GLY A 597 24.94 -11.32 -18.71
N LYS A 598 24.65 -10.11 -19.27
CA LYS A 598 25.27 -9.64 -20.52
C LYS A 598 26.57 -8.89 -20.32
N PHE A 599 26.83 -8.41 -19.11
CA PHE A 599 27.97 -7.57 -18.79
C PHE A 599 28.77 -8.10 -17.61
N ASP A 600 30.07 -8.09 -17.74
CA ASP A 600 31.00 -8.09 -16.61
C ASP A 600 31.27 -6.62 -16.26
N TYR A 601 30.49 -6.09 -15.33
CA TYR A 601 30.53 -4.67 -14.97
C TYR A 601 31.90 -4.23 -14.45
N ALA A 602 32.69 -5.12 -13.85
CA ALA A 602 34.03 -4.82 -13.34
C ALA A 602 35.00 -4.40 -14.46
N THR A 603 34.80 -4.93 -15.67
CA THR A 603 35.71 -4.71 -16.81
C THR A 603 35.35 -3.47 -17.66
N ILE A 604 34.19 -2.85 -17.44
CA ILE A 604 33.73 -1.70 -18.24
C ILE A 604 34.34 -0.40 -17.69
N ASN A 605 35.44 0.03 -18.27
CA ASN A 605 36.17 1.23 -17.80
C ASN A 605 35.41 2.55 -18.01
N ASP A 606 34.49 2.60 -18.99
CA ASP A 606 33.70 3.79 -19.32
C ASP A 606 32.56 4.07 -18.31
N LEU A 607 32.30 3.14 -17.38
CA LEU A 607 31.38 3.36 -16.26
C LEU A 607 32.11 3.98 -15.08
N SER A 608 31.43 4.82 -14.30
CA SER A 608 31.96 5.32 -13.02
C SER A 608 32.22 4.18 -12.04
N THR A 609 33.19 4.33 -11.14
CA THR A 609 33.55 3.31 -10.13
C THR A 609 32.34 2.96 -9.25
N GLU A 610 31.56 3.97 -8.86
CA GLU A 610 30.34 3.79 -8.06
C GLU A 610 29.28 2.99 -8.85
N CYS A 611 29.09 3.33 -10.11
CA CYS A 611 28.15 2.62 -10.99
C CYS A 611 28.53 1.14 -11.14
N ARG A 612 29.80 0.82 -11.44
CA ARG A 612 30.31 -0.56 -11.56
C ARG A 612 30.02 -1.39 -10.33
N GLN A 613 30.42 -0.89 -9.15
CA GLN A 613 30.20 -1.59 -7.88
C GLN A 613 28.73 -1.85 -7.58
N LYS A 614 27.85 -0.87 -7.89
CA LYS A 614 26.41 -1.00 -7.67
C LYS A 614 25.75 -1.96 -8.64
N LEU A 615 26.09 -1.87 -9.92
CA LEU A 615 25.56 -2.80 -10.93
C LEU A 615 26.01 -4.23 -10.67
N GLU A 616 27.27 -4.43 -10.26
CA GLU A 616 27.79 -5.75 -9.89
C GLU A 616 27.09 -6.34 -8.69
N ARG A 617 26.82 -5.55 -7.67
CA ARG A 617 26.11 -6.01 -6.47
C ARG A 617 24.63 -6.29 -6.73
N ILE A 618 23.94 -5.42 -7.48
CA ILE A 618 22.48 -5.45 -7.65
C ILE A 618 22.06 -6.38 -8.79
N GLN A 619 22.91 -6.51 -9.83
CA GLN A 619 22.63 -7.35 -11.01
C GLN A 619 21.24 -7.06 -11.62
N PRO A 620 20.96 -5.82 -12.06
CA PRO A 620 19.64 -5.44 -12.57
C PRO A 620 19.26 -6.28 -13.79
N GLU A 621 17.98 -6.63 -13.90
CA GLU A 621 17.47 -7.45 -15.00
C GLU A 621 17.35 -6.64 -16.29
N THR A 622 16.98 -5.35 -16.16
CA THR A 622 16.73 -4.46 -17.30
C THR A 622 17.54 -3.17 -17.20
N LEU A 623 17.69 -2.50 -18.35
CA LEU A 623 18.38 -1.23 -18.43
C LEU A 623 17.63 -0.12 -17.66
N ALA A 624 16.30 -0.16 -17.62
CA ALA A 624 15.51 0.75 -16.80
C ALA A 624 15.74 0.53 -15.30
N GLN A 625 15.85 -0.71 -14.84
CA GLN A 625 16.23 -0.99 -13.45
C GLN A 625 17.60 -0.42 -13.11
N ALA A 626 18.58 -0.61 -14.01
CA ALA A 626 19.91 -0.01 -13.85
C ALA A 626 19.85 1.51 -13.69
N SER A 627 19.02 2.19 -14.49
CA SER A 627 18.89 3.66 -14.46
C SER A 627 18.29 4.20 -13.14
N ARG A 628 17.58 3.38 -12.39
CA ARG A 628 16.96 3.75 -11.10
C ARG A 628 17.88 3.52 -9.89
N ILE A 629 19.02 2.89 -10.09
CA ILE A 629 19.98 2.67 -9.01
C ILE A 629 20.66 4.01 -8.64
N PRO A 630 20.56 4.47 -7.39
CA PRO A 630 21.24 5.69 -6.96
C PRO A 630 22.75 5.61 -7.21
N GLY A 631 23.31 6.57 -7.96
CA GLY A 631 24.72 6.57 -8.37
C GLY A 631 24.99 5.98 -9.76
N VAL A 632 23.95 5.51 -10.46
CA VAL A 632 24.01 5.25 -11.92
C VAL A 632 23.51 6.50 -12.64
N SER A 633 24.37 7.09 -13.48
CA SER A 633 24.08 8.31 -14.21
C SER A 633 23.47 8.02 -15.59
N PRO A 634 22.80 9.01 -16.24
CA PRO A 634 22.39 8.88 -17.64
C PRO A 634 23.53 8.56 -18.60
N SER A 635 24.76 9.03 -18.30
CA SER A 635 25.96 8.70 -19.09
C SER A 635 26.29 7.21 -18.99
N ASP A 636 26.21 6.62 -17.78
CA ASP A 636 26.45 5.19 -17.59
C ASP A 636 25.43 4.34 -18.37
N ILE A 637 24.16 4.74 -18.37
CA ILE A 637 23.11 4.07 -19.16
C ILE A 637 23.39 4.14 -20.67
N ASN A 638 23.87 5.28 -21.17
CA ASN A 638 24.27 5.40 -22.58
C ASN A 638 25.44 4.48 -22.91
N VAL A 639 26.42 4.33 -22.02
CA VAL A 639 27.53 3.38 -22.20
C VAL A 639 27.00 1.95 -22.35
N LEU A 640 26.10 1.53 -21.46
CA LEU A 640 25.48 0.19 -21.53
C LEU A 640 24.68 0.00 -22.82
N LEU A 641 23.92 1.02 -23.27
CA LEU A 641 23.19 0.99 -24.54
C LEU A 641 24.13 0.80 -25.75
N VAL A 642 25.25 1.53 -25.79
CA VAL A 642 26.25 1.39 -26.86
C VAL A 642 26.86 0.00 -26.88
N LEU A 643 27.15 -0.55 -25.71
CA LEU A 643 27.70 -1.91 -25.57
C LEU A 643 26.73 -3.01 -26.00
N LEU A 644 25.42 -2.80 -25.80
CA LEU A 644 24.37 -3.73 -26.23
C LEU A 644 24.17 -3.78 -27.74
N ASN A 645 24.54 -2.71 -28.44
CA ASN A 645 24.41 -2.56 -29.90
C ASN A 645 25.70 -2.94 -30.67
N LYS A 646 26.77 -3.30 -29.93
CA LYS A 646 27.99 -3.87 -30.48
C LYS A 646 27.94 -5.40 -30.47
#